data_382aeb2f70a81427bb253470941bb5cb
#
_entry.id   382aeb2f70a81427bb253470941bb5cb
#
_cell.length_a   1.000
_cell.length_b   1.000
_cell.length_c   1.000
_cell.angle_alpha   90.00
_cell.angle_beta   90.00
_cell.angle_gamma   90.00
#
_symmetry.space_group_name_H-M   'P 1'
#
loop_
_entity.id
_entity.type
_entity.pdbx_description
1 polymer ?
#
loop_
_entity_poly.entity_id
_entity_poly.type
_entity_poly.pdbx_seq_one_letter_code
_entity_poly.pdbx_strand_id
1 'polypeptide(L)'
;MNTVNKPFRKKDAMQLVTGQPVYMDDVIPQDCLIVKLLRSPHANAIVKTINTTVAKKVPGIEAIFTWEDVPQDAPRYTQAGQTYPEASPRDRLLIDRHVRFVGDVVAIVAGKDEKCVDKALKLIKVEYEVLEAVLDYHTAKDNPVLVHPEDNWVSLCPVGADNKRNLCAHDESSSGDIDAVLAASDIIIDHVYHTKACQQAMMETFRTYCSIDTYGRLNVLSSTQIVFHARRNIANALHIPKSMVRVAKPRIGGGFGAKQTAVSEVYPAFVTWKTKKPSKIIFSRVESQIASSPRHEMEMHVRLGATKDGIVKGIDLYTLSNTGAYGEHGPTTVGLSGHKSIPLYGKAEAFRFVSDVVYTNHMSAGAYRGYGATQGLFAVESAVNELAHKLNMDPFELRLKNTVQEGDVMPAYYGAVNTSCALDRCLVKVREMIDWEHKYPMRDMGNGKVRAVGMGMAMQGSGISGMDVGSATLKLNDDGFYTLMIGAADMGTGCDTTLAQIAAEVLDCPLDNITVFGADTDTSPYDSGSYASSTIYVTGKATEKCAMKLRAQICKLGAELLECAEDEVEFDGKDVFKSEDPAQKKSLSEIAYASQFGHMVPLEATETHTSPLSPPPFMAGAAEVEVDTETGEVKLLEFDACVDCGTPINPNLTRVQAEGGLLQGIGMTLTENITYDKNGYPEENSLFQYKIPARTDVGRINVEFESSYEPNGPFGAKSIGEIVINTPLPAISDAIYNAIGTRFYELPITPEQIAMAVAEKQK
;
A
#
# COMPACT_ATOMS: atom_id res chain seq x y z
N MET A 1 -20.04 -8.63 -22.03
CA MET A 1 -18.63 -8.33 -21.80
C MET A 1 -17.76 -9.43 -22.37
N ASN A 2 -16.81 -9.06 -23.26
CA ASN A 2 -15.98 -10.02 -23.99
C ASN A 2 -14.63 -10.24 -23.30
N THR A 3 -14.11 -9.22 -22.64
CA THR A 3 -12.81 -9.23 -21.96
C THR A 3 -12.91 -8.91 -20.47
N VAL A 4 -13.75 -7.98 -20.05
CA VAL A 4 -13.99 -7.65 -18.64
C VAL A 4 -14.72 -8.80 -17.94
N ASN A 5 -14.35 -9.06 -16.69
CA ASN A 5 -14.81 -10.19 -15.87
C ASN A 5 -14.46 -11.57 -16.49
N LYS A 6 -13.31 -11.63 -17.17
CA LYS A 6 -12.76 -12.87 -17.73
C LYS A 6 -11.36 -13.17 -17.20
N PRO A 7 -11.00 -14.45 -16.99
CA PRO A 7 -9.75 -14.86 -16.37
C PRO A 7 -8.57 -14.92 -17.38
N PHE A 8 -8.20 -13.79 -17.94
CA PHE A 8 -7.02 -13.73 -18.84
C PHE A 8 -5.72 -13.94 -18.05
N ARG A 9 -4.74 -14.57 -18.69
CA ARG A 9 -3.37 -14.62 -18.18
C ARG A 9 -2.75 -13.23 -18.22
N LYS A 10 -1.81 -12.96 -17.31
CA LYS A 10 -1.00 -11.73 -17.39
C LYS A 10 -0.29 -11.66 -18.74
N LYS A 11 -0.24 -10.48 -19.33
CA LYS A 11 0.41 -10.27 -20.67
C LYS A 11 1.90 -10.66 -20.66
N ASP A 12 2.57 -10.54 -19.53
CA ASP A 12 3.98 -10.91 -19.33
C ASP A 12 4.17 -12.29 -18.67
N ALA A 13 3.11 -13.09 -18.54
CA ALA A 13 3.18 -14.37 -17.83
C ALA A 13 4.25 -15.32 -18.40
N MET A 14 4.36 -15.41 -19.71
CA MET A 14 5.34 -16.30 -20.37
C MET A 14 6.78 -15.85 -20.12
N GLN A 15 7.03 -14.53 -20.19
CA GLN A 15 8.36 -13.96 -19.92
C GLN A 15 8.78 -14.24 -18.47
N LEU A 16 7.86 -14.08 -17.52
CA LEU A 16 8.15 -14.34 -16.11
C LEU A 16 8.44 -15.82 -15.83
N VAL A 17 7.59 -16.74 -16.32
CA VAL A 17 7.77 -18.19 -16.03
C VAL A 17 8.92 -18.84 -16.81
N THR A 18 9.35 -18.24 -17.91
CA THR A 18 10.51 -18.72 -18.69
C THR A 18 11.83 -18.05 -18.30
N GLY A 19 11.80 -17.16 -17.28
CA GLY A 19 12.99 -16.51 -16.74
C GLY A 19 13.61 -15.47 -17.67
N GLN A 20 12.81 -14.77 -18.48
CA GLN A 20 13.31 -13.65 -19.28
C GLN A 20 13.80 -12.51 -18.38
N PRO A 21 14.87 -11.80 -18.75
CA PRO A 21 15.41 -10.69 -17.98
C PRO A 21 14.44 -9.50 -18.00
N VAL A 22 13.76 -9.23 -16.89
CA VAL A 22 12.74 -8.18 -16.79
C VAL A 22 12.85 -7.33 -15.50
N TYR A 23 13.53 -7.85 -14.49
CA TYR A 23 13.72 -7.16 -13.22
C TYR A 23 14.94 -6.23 -13.24
N MET A 24 15.05 -5.41 -12.21
CA MET A 24 16.07 -4.37 -12.13
C MET A 24 17.50 -4.90 -12.40
N ASP A 25 17.89 -5.98 -11.72
CA ASP A 25 19.24 -6.55 -11.85
C ASP A 25 19.51 -7.16 -13.23
N ASP A 26 18.46 -7.55 -13.93
CA ASP A 26 18.57 -8.16 -15.26
C ASP A 26 18.85 -7.11 -16.34
N VAL A 27 18.31 -5.89 -16.18
CA VAL A 27 18.25 -4.87 -17.26
C VAL A 27 19.26 -3.74 -17.09
N ILE A 28 19.91 -3.63 -15.93
CA ILE A 28 20.91 -2.58 -15.70
C ILE A 28 22.29 -2.96 -16.25
N PRO A 29 23.05 -1.97 -16.77
CA PRO A 29 24.44 -2.18 -17.18
C PRO A 29 25.33 -2.66 -16.04
N GLN A 30 26.26 -3.56 -16.33
CA GLN A 30 27.23 -4.06 -15.35
C GLN A 30 28.36 -3.04 -15.10
N ASP A 31 28.70 -2.23 -16.10
CA ASP A 31 29.73 -1.19 -16.01
C ASP A 31 29.14 0.09 -15.40
N CYS A 32 29.04 0.10 -14.07
CA CYS A 32 28.59 1.24 -13.30
C CYS A 32 29.19 1.22 -11.89
N LEU A 33 29.19 2.35 -11.21
CA LEU A 33 29.62 2.43 -9.82
C LEU A 33 28.64 1.70 -8.90
N ILE A 34 29.17 0.93 -7.97
CA ILE A 34 28.41 0.34 -6.87
C ILE A 34 28.35 1.35 -5.73
N VAL A 35 27.14 1.64 -5.26
CA VAL A 35 26.88 2.54 -4.14
C VAL A 35 26.47 1.73 -2.93
N LYS A 36 27.12 1.97 -1.78
CA LYS A 36 26.69 1.46 -0.47
C LYS A 36 26.72 2.57 0.56
N LEU A 37 26.00 2.37 1.66
CA LEU A 37 25.78 3.37 2.69
C LEU A 37 26.47 2.95 3.99
N LEU A 38 27.22 3.89 4.59
CA LEU A 38 27.64 3.78 5.98
C LEU A 38 26.44 4.21 6.83
N ARG A 39 26.04 3.37 7.79
CA ARG A 39 24.87 3.59 8.61
C ARG A 39 25.25 3.83 10.07
N SER A 40 24.44 4.64 10.76
CA SER A 40 24.62 4.94 12.18
C SER A 40 24.38 3.69 13.03
N PRO A 41 25.25 3.40 14.00
CA PRO A 41 25.01 2.41 15.05
C PRO A 41 24.23 2.99 16.25
N HIS A 42 23.91 4.29 16.24
CA HIS A 42 23.27 5.01 17.32
C HIS A 42 21.88 5.49 16.92
N ALA A 43 20.95 5.42 17.85
CA ALA A 43 19.58 5.87 17.68
C ALA A 43 19.47 7.41 17.63
N ASN A 44 20.30 8.12 18.39
CA ASN A 44 20.34 9.57 18.41
C ASN A 44 21.77 10.05 18.64
N ALA A 45 22.37 10.71 17.66
CA ALA A 45 23.74 11.21 17.80
C ALA A 45 24.08 12.32 16.79
N ILE A 46 25.04 13.17 17.15
CA ILE A 46 25.65 14.14 16.24
C ILE A 46 26.98 13.56 15.75
N VAL A 47 27.20 13.52 14.44
CA VAL A 47 28.49 13.19 13.84
C VAL A 47 29.44 14.35 14.08
N LYS A 48 30.40 14.18 15.00
CA LYS A 48 31.41 15.21 15.33
C LYS A 48 32.45 15.31 14.23
N THR A 49 33.10 14.18 13.93
CA THR A 49 34.10 14.08 12.88
C THR A 49 33.92 12.80 12.08
N ILE A 50 34.30 12.85 10.80
CA ILE A 50 34.31 11.69 9.92
C ILE A 50 35.61 11.67 9.13
N ASN A 51 36.43 10.62 9.32
CA ASN A 51 37.71 10.50 8.65
C ASN A 51 37.64 9.48 7.52
N THR A 52 37.63 9.96 6.29
CA THR A 52 37.59 9.17 5.05
C THR A 52 38.95 9.03 4.37
N THR A 53 40.03 9.58 4.93
CA THR A 53 41.34 9.71 4.28
C THR A 53 41.91 8.36 3.83
N VAL A 54 41.81 7.33 4.65
CA VAL A 54 42.31 5.99 4.33
C VAL A 54 41.35 5.29 3.37
N ALA A 55 40.05 5.42 3.57
CA ALA A 55 39.02 4.83 2.74
C ALA A 55 39.10 5.34 1.28
N LYS A 56 39.33 6.63 1.07
CA LYS A 56 39.52 7.26 -0.26
C LYS A 56 40.72 6.70 -1.03
N LYS A 57 41.69 6.11 -0.35
CA LYS A 57 42.90 5.51 -0.98
C LYS A 57 42.69 4.05 -1.41
N VAL A 58 41.55 3.42 -1.10
CA VAL A 58 41.24 2.05 -1.54
C VAL A 58 41.13 2.04 -3.06
N PRO A 59 41.95 1.20 -3.77
CA PRO A 59 41.88 1.13 -5.23
C PRO A 59 40.47 0.77 -5.73
N GLY A 60 39.95 1.57 -6.63
CA GLY A 60 38.60 1.39 -7.19
C GLY A 60 37.54 2.24 -6.53
N ILE A 61 37.82 2.97 -5.46
CA ILE A 61 36.90 3.96 -4.91
C ILE A 61 36.90 5.21 -5.81
N GLU A 62 35.72 5.65 -6.19
CA GLU A 62 35.48 6.84 -6.99
C GLU A 62 35.17 8.05 -6.10
N ALA A 63 34.24 7.88 -5.14
CA ALA A 63 33.82 8.98 -4.27
C ALA A 63 33.33 8.45 -2.91
N ILE A 64 33.50 9.28 -1.89
CA ILE A 64 32.91 9.13 -0.56
C ILE A 64 32.31 10.48 -0.20
N PHE A 65 30.99 10.52 0.00
CA PHE A 65 30.26 11.72 0.39
C PHE A 65 29.78 11.60 1.84
N THR A 66 29.82 12.72 2.56
CA THR A 66 29.46 12.85 3.97
C THR A 66 28.51 14.03 4.16
N TRP A 67 28.10 14.33 5.40
CA TRP A 67 27.30 15.50 5.71
C TRP A 67 28.00 16.82 5.27
N GLU A 68 29.31 16.85 5.13
CA GLU A 68 30.08 18.02 4.66
C GLU A 68 29.82 18.33 3.17
N ASP A 69 29.35 17.34 2.39
CA ASP A 69 29.03 17.48 0.97
C ASP A 69 27.56 17.93 0.73
N VAL A 70 26.78 18.04 1.82
CA VAL A 70 25.36 18.42 1.79
C VAL A 70 25.14 19.65 2.67
N PRO A 71 24.64 20.79 2.14
CA PRO A 71 24.34 21.95 2.97
C PRO A 71 23.35 21.60 4.08
N GLN A 72 23.73 21.81 5.33
CA GLN A 72 22.92 21.42 6.50
C GLN A 72 21.75 22.40 6.77
N ASP A 73 21.83 23.60 6.22
CA ASP A 73 20.78 24.63 6.22
C ASP A 73 19.87 24.59 4.99
N ALA A 74 20.10 23.63 4.08
CA ALA A 74 19.29 23.46 2.89
C ALA A 74 17.82 23.13 3.25
N PRO A 75 16.86 23.44 2.35
CA PRO A 75 15.47 22.99 2.51
C PRO A 75 15.40 21.47 2.64
N ARG A 76 14.72 21.00 3.67
CA ARG A 76 14.50 19.57 3.88
C ARG A 76 13.48 19.03 2.87
N TYR A 77 13.48 17.72 2.65
CA TYR A 77 12.57 17.03 1.74
C TYR A 77 11.89 15.85 2.47
N THR A 78 10.91 15.23 1.84
CA THR A 78 10.32 13.97 2.28
C THR A 78 10.60 12.87 1.25
N GLN A 79 10.69 11.63 1.69
CA GLN A 79 10.77 10.46 0.79
C GLN A 79 9.39 9.88 0.48
N ALA A 80 8.35 10.29 1.20
CA ALA A 80 7.00 9.80 0.95
C ALA A 80 6.48 10.16 -0.46
N GLY A 81 5.91 9.18 -1.12
CA GLY A 81 5.22 9.35 -2.39
C GLY A 81 3.74 9.50 -2.18
N GLN A 82 3.30 10.73 -2.02
CA GLN A 82 1.91 11.10 -1.84
C GLN A 82 1.53 12.23 -2.79
N THR A 83 0.26 12.63 -2.72
CA THR A 83 -0.27 13.83 -3.39
C THR A 83 0.57 15.08 -3.09
N TYR A 84 0.33 16.13 -3.84
CA TYR A 84 1.00 17.42 -3.63
C TYR A 84 -0.04 18.52 -3.38
N PRO A 85 0.16 19.37 -2.34
CA PRO A 85 1.26 19.38 -1.38
C PRO A 85 1.27 18.11 -0.52
N GLU A 86 2.48 17.68 -0.13
CA GLU A 86 2.64 16.50 0.70
C GLU A 86 2.10 16.73 2.13
N ALA A 87 1.27 15.81 2.62
CA ALA A 87 0.87 15.78 4.02
C ALA A 87 2.05 15.44 4.94
N SER A 88 3.03 14.70 4.41
CA SER A 88 4.26 14.36 5.13
C SER A 88 5.13 15.59 5.38
N PRO A 89 5.66 15.78 6.59
CA PRO A 89 6.64 16.83 6.86
C PRO A 89 7.89 16.67 6.02
N ARG A 90 8.51 17.80 5.69
CA ARG A 90 9.85 17.87 5.11
C ARG A 90 10.86 17.91 6.23
N ASP A 91 11.38 16.76 6.59
CA ASP A 91 12.21 16.55 7.77
C ASP A 91 13.56 15.92 7.46
N ARG A 92 13.84 15.51 6.19
CA ARG A 92 15.08 14.85 5.77
C ARG A 92 16.07 15.79 5.09
N LEU A 93 17.36 15.55 5.31
CA LEU A 93 18.46 15.89 4.42
C LEU A 93 19.01 14.59 3.79
N LEU A 94 19.72 14.73 2.65
CA LEU A 94 20.31 13.57 1.97
C LEU A 94 21.32 12.83 2.84
N ILE A 95 22.18 13.56 3.53
CA ILE A 95 23.04 13.11 4.63
C ILE A 95 22.96 14.20 5.70
N ASP A 96 22.40 13.88 6.85
CA ASP A 96 22.29 14.78 7.97
C ASP A 96 23.46 14.55 8.94
N ARG A 97 23.98 15.61 9.53
CA ARG A 97 24.95 15.53 10.62
C ARG A 97 24.33 14.94 11.89
N HIS A 98 23.04 15.15 12.09
CA HIS A 98 22.24 14.56 13.16
C HIS A 98 21.60 13.26 12.69
N VAL A 99 22.09 12.13 13.18
CA VAL A 99 21.49 10.81 12.92
C VAL A 99 20.41 10.52 13.96
N ARG A 100 19.27 9.98 13.53
CA ARG A 100 18.05 9.90 14.34
C ARG A 100 17.53 8.50 14.59
N PHE A 101 18.12 7.49 13.95
CA PHE A 101 17.80 6.08 14.25
C PHE A 101 18.99 5.18 13.92
N VAL A 102 19.01 3.97 14.49
CA VAL A 102 19.99 2.94 14.14
C VAL A 102 19.75 2.47 12.72
N GLY A 103 20.67 2.80 11.81
CA GLY A 103 20.50 2.56 10.36
C GLY A 103 20.42 3.84 9.53
N ASP A 104 20.35 5.02 10.14
CA ASP A 104 20.39 6.31 9.43
C ASP A 104 21.70 6.51 8.67
N VAL A 105 21.66 7.28 7.58
CA VAL A 105 22.79 7.39 6.65
C VAL A 105 23.85 8.38 7.13
N VAL A 106 25.09 7.90 7.26
CA VAL A 106 26.25 8.69 7.71
C VAL A 106 27.16 9.07 6.54
N ALA A 107 27.34 8.17 5.58
CA ALA A 107 28.11 8.44 4.37
C ALA A 107 27.63 7.58 3.19
N ILE A 108 27.89 8.09 1.98
CA ILE A 108 27.65 7.39 0.72
C ILE A 108 29.02 7.02 0.13
N VAL A 109 29.27 5.75 -0.15
CA VAL A 109 30.51 5.25 -0.74
C VAL A 109 30.22 4.69 -2.12
N ALA A 110 30.96 5.16 -3.12
CA ALA A 110 30.84 4.73 -4.51
C ALA A 110 32.15 4.21 -5.05
N GLY A 111 32.16 3.05 -5.67
CA GLY A 111 33.34 2.43 -6.23
C GLY A 111 33.01 1.45 -7.38
N LYS A 112 34.04 0.94 -8.02
CA LYS A 112 33.95 0.10 -9.22
C LYS A 112 33.32 -1.30 -8.98
N ASP A 113 33.44 -1.81 -7.74
CA ASP A 113 32.93 -3.12 -7.35
C ASP A 113 32.63 -3.17 -5.85
N GLU A 114 31.86 -4.17 -5.43
CA GLU A 114 31.46 -4.34 -4.04
C GLU A 114 32.64 -4.52 -3.10
N LYS A 115 33.71 -5.23 -3.51
CA LYS A 115 34.87 -5.51 -2.66
C LYS A 115 35.58 -4.25 -2.25
N CYS A 116 35.81 -3.32 -3.20
CA CYS A 116 36.45 -2.04 -2.89
C CYS A 116 35.54 -1.16 -2.00
N VAL A 117 34.24 -1.14 -2.24
CA VAL A 117 33.28 -0.37 -1.45
C VAL A 117 33.21 -0.91 -0.01
N ASP A 118 33.02 -2.24 0.17
CA ASP A 118 33.00 -2.88 1.49
C ASP A 118 34.29 -2.67 2.29
N LYS A 119 35.43 -2.70 1.60
CA LYS A 119 36.72 -2.39 2.23
C LYS A 119 36.80 -0.93 2.68
N ALA A 120 36.32 0.00 1.84
CA ALA A 120 36.31 1.42 2.17
C ALA A 120 35.38 1.72 3.36
N LEU A 121 34.18 1.16 3.37
CA LEU A 121 33.23 1.32 4.48
C LEU A 121 33.84 0.96 5.84
N LYS A 122 34.60 -0.14 5.92
CA LYS A 122 35.28 -0.58 7.15
C LYS A 122 36.43 0.33 7.58
N LEU A 123 36.96 1.17 6.68
CA LEU A 123 38.09 2.07 6.94
C LEU A 123 37.66 3.50 7.28
N ILE A 124 36.40 3.83 7.12
CA ILE A 124 35.84 5.11 7.57
C ILE A 124 35.76 5.08 9.09
N LYS A 125 36.28 6.16 9.74
CA LYS A 125 36.17 6.33 11.19
C LYS A 125 35.25 7.50 11.48
N VAL A 126 34.28 7.29 12.35
CA VAL A 126 33.32 8.31 12.77
C VAL A 126 33.40 8.49 14.27
N GLU A 127 33.45 9.73 14.71
CA GLU A 127 33.27 10.11 16.12
C GLU A 127 31.89 10.69 16.31
N TYR A 128 31.13 10.12 17.25
CA TYR A 128 29.80 10.54 17.57
C TYR A 128 29.73 11.23 18.93
N GLU A 129 28.88 12.22 19.04
CA GLU A 129 28.31 12.65 20.29
C GLU A 129 26.96 11.98 20.43
N VAL A 130 26.92 10.94 21.24
CA VAL A 130 25.68 10.20 21.48
C VAL A 130 24.77 11.01 22.39
N LEU A 131 23.54 11.17 21.95
CA LEU A 131 22.49 11.91 22.67
C LEU A 131 21.49 10.93 23.29
N GLU A 132 20.70 11.43 24.23
CA GLU A 132 19.54 10.71 24.74
C GLU A 132 18.54 10.46 23.61
N ALA A 133 18.00 9.23 23.54
CA ALA A 133 17.06 8.79 22.49
C ALA A 133 15.65 8.62 23.06
N VAL A 134 14.66 9.04 22.30
CA VAL A 134 13.24 8.80 22.57
C VAL A 134 12.85 7.47 21.91
N LEU A 135 12.82 6.39 22.68
CA LEU A 135 12.51 5.04 22.19
C LEU A 135 11.12 4.54 22.57
N ASP A 136 10.50 5.13 23.58
CA ASP A 136 9.11 4.84 23.97
C ASP A 136 8.18 5.89 23.36
N TYR A 137 7.33 5.47 22.41
CA TYR A 137 6.41 6.38 21.74
C TYR A 137 5.27 6.89 22.65
N HIS A 138 4.96 6.23 23.76
CA HIS A 138 3.99 6.71 24.75
C HIS A 138 4.49 7.97 25.49
N THR A 139 5.79 8.13 25.60
CA THR A 139 6.43 9.28 26.26
C THR A 139 7.01 10.30 25.27
N ALA A 140 6.80 10.09 23.97
CA ALA A 140 7.42 10.90 22.92
C ALA A 140 6.79 12.27 22.77
N LYS A 141 5.45 12.34 22.83
CA LYS A 141 4.71 13.60 22.74
C LYS A 141 5.08 14.50 23.95
N ASP A 142 5.44 15.74 23.64
CA ASP A 142 5.86 16.73 24.63
C ASP A 142 7.13 16.34 25.43
N ASN A 143 7.93 15.41 24.93
CA ASN A 143 9.20 15.02 25.52
C ASN A 143 10.21 16.18 25.38
N PRO A 144 11.03 16.48 26.41
CA PRO A 144 12.04 17.52 26.34
C PRO A 144 13.16 17.19 25.33
N VAL A 145 13.40 15.92 25.03
CA VAL A 145 14.33 15.49 23.97
C VAL A 145 13.57 15.51 22.65
N LEU A 146 14.05 16.37 21.73
CA LEU A 146 13.40 16.53 20.42
C LEU A 146 14.12 15.69 19.35
N VAL A 147 13.34 14.93 18.59
CA VAL A 147 13.85 14.19 17.43
C VAL A 147 14.19 15.16 16.28
N HIS A 148 13.39 16.23 16.12
CA HIS A 148 13.58 17.29 15.13
C HIS A 148 13.66 18.67 15.79
N PRO A 149 14.84 19.04 16.35
CA PRO A 149 15.01 20.36 16.98
C PRO A 149 15.24 21.50 15.97
N GLU A 150 15.48 21.20 14.69
CA GLU A 150 15.85 22.17 13.66
C GLU A 150 14.69 23.08 13.22
N ASP A 151 15.04 24.32 12.83
CA ASP A 151 14.07 25.33 12.41
C ASP A 151 13.72 25.25 10.90
N ASN A 152 14.50 24.50 10.10
CA ASN A 152 14.21 24.25 8.68
C ASN A 152 13.31 23.01 8.44
N TRP A 153 12.74 22.42 9.49
CA TRP A 153 11.65 21.47 9.42
C TRP A 153 10.35 22.17 8.98
N VAL A 154 9.57 21.58 8.07
CA VAL A 154 8.37 22.22 7.51
C VAL A 154 7.27 21.19 7.26
N SER A 155 6.05 21.50 7.70
CA SER A 155 4.83 20.84 7.23
C SER A 155 4.12 21.72 6.20
N LEU A 156 3.79 21.18 5.05
CA LEU A 156 3.10 21.91 3.96
C LEU A 156 1.57 21.85 4.10
N CYS A 157 1.04 20.92 4.87
CA CYS A 157 -0.37 20.73 5.09
C CYS A 157 -0.74 20.96 6.57
N PRO A 158 -1.97 21.41 6.87
CA PRO A 158 -2.44 21.62 8.24
C PRO A 158 -2.81 20.28 8.90
N VAL A 159 -1.83 19.41 9.13
CA VAL A 159 -2.02 18.09 9.75
C VAL A 159 -1.84 18.10 11.27
N GLY A 160 -1.84 19.26 11.92
CA GLY A 160 -1.63 19.37 13.37
C GLY A 160 -0.20 19.06 13.82
N ALA A 161 0.77 19.16 12.91
CA ALA A 161 2.17 18.83 13.17
C ALA A 161 2.88 19.93 13.98
N ASP A 162 3.73 19.51 14.94
CA ASP A 162 4.58 20.40 15.76
C ASP A 162 5.85 19.65 16.18
N ASN A 163 6.97 19.93 15.48
CA ASN A 163 8.24 19.27 15.77
C ASN A 163 8.81 19.60 17.16
N LYS A 164 8.41 20.73 17.76
CA LYS A 164 8.83 21.09 19.14
C LYS A 164 8.07 20.30 20.22
N ARG A 165 7.10 19.52 19.82
CA ARG A 165 6.35 18.60 20.67
C ARG A 165 6.58 17.12 20.31
N ASN A 166 7.52 16.81 19.42
CA ASN A 166 7.66 15.52 18.77
C ASN A 166 6.36 15.00 18.12
N LEU A 167 5.50 15.91 17.68
CA LEU A 167 4.21 15.60 17.07
C LEU A 167 4.31 15.75 15.55
N CYS A 168 4.21 14.62 14.85
CA CYS A 168 4.22 14.56 13.39
C CYS A 168 2.86 14.92 12.80
N ALA A 169 1.77 14.52 13.47
CA ALA A 169 0.41 14.89 13.11
C ALA A 169 -0.54 14.75 14.30
N HIS A 170 -1.62 15.52 14.25
CA HIS A 170 -2.78 15.40 15.13
C HIS A 170 -4.04 15.62 14.31
N ASP A 171 -5.02 14.74 14.46
CA ASP A 171 -6.31 14.86 13.78
C ASP A 171 -7.46 14.51 14.73
N GLU A 172 -8.59 15.22 14.58
CA GLU A 172 -9.80 14.99 15.35
C GLU A 172 -11.02 15.13 14.43
N SER A 173 -11.91 14.15 14.50
CA SER A 173 -13.21 14.21 13.84
C SER A 173 -14.30 13.61 14.71
N SER A 174 -15.51 14.17 14.66
CA SER A 174 -16.62 13.70 15.46
C SER A 174 -17.97 14.02 14.82
N SER A 175 -19.00 13.29 15.22
CA SER A 175 -20.40 13.60 14.92
C SER A 175 -21.27 13.11 16.06
N GLY A 176 -22.27 13.90 16.44
CA GLY A 176 -23.13 13.62 17.59
C GLY A 176 -22.43 13.86 18.94
N ASP A 177 -23.13 13.59 20.04
CA ASP A 177 -22.59 13.66 21.40
C ASP A 177 -22.21 12.24 21.88
N ILE A 178 -20.97 11.86 21.64
CA ILE A 178 -20.48 10.50 21.95
C ILE A 178 -20.53 10.22 23.47
N ASP A 179 -20.24 11.19 24.32
CA ASP A 179 -20.24 10.98 25.76
C ASP A 179 -21.64 10.75 26.29
N ALA A 180 -22.65 11.49 25.80
CA ALA A 180 -24.06 11.24 26.13
C ALA A 180 -24.53 9.88 25.59
N VAL A 181 -24.15 9.50 24.37
CA VAL A 181 -24.51 8.20 23.77
C VAL A 181 -23.89 7.03 24.55
N LEU A 182 -22.62 7.12 24.93
CA LEU A 182 -21.98 6.09 25.74
C LEU A 182 -22.62 5.98 27.13
N ALA A 183 -22.93 7.11 27.79
CA ALA A 183 -23.58 7.11 29.10
C ALA A 183 -25.00 6.51 29.06
N ALA A 184 -25.70 6.60 27.92
CA ALA A 184 -27.03 6.02 27.70
C ALA A 184 -27.01 4.59 27.18
N SER A 185 -25.84 4.03 26.88
CA SER A 185 -25.71 2.66 26.35
C SER A 185 -25.90 1.62 27.45
N ASP A 186 -26.53 0.52 27.13
CA ASP A 186 -26.72 -0.62 28.06
C ASP A 186 -25.43 -1.38 28.32
N ILE A 187 -24.57 -1.47 27.31
CA ILE A 187 -23.28 -2.17 27.37
C ILE A 187 -22.20 -1.27 26.77
N ILE A 188 -21.08 -1.22 27.46
CA ILE A 188 -19.86 -0.54 26.99
C ILE A 188 -18.73 -1.55 26.91
N ILE A 189 -18.03 -1.56 25.79
CA ILE A 189 -16.73 -2.18 25.60
C ILE A 189 -15.70 -1.06 25.69
N ASP A 190 -14.68 -1.23 26.50
CA ASP A 190 -13.65 -0.21 26.78
C ASP A 190 -12.29 -0.92 26.93
N HIS A 191 -11.49 -0.93 25.85
CA HIS A 191 -10.19 -1.60 25.81
C HIS A 191 -9.18 -0.87 24.94
N VAL A 192 -7.91 -1.09 25.28
CA VAL A 192 -6.75 -0.65 24.49
C VAL A 192 -6.20 -1.85 23.70
N TYR A 193 -6.04 -1.66 22.40
CA TYR A 193 -5.51 -2.64 21.47
C TYR A 193 -4.15 -2.18 20.97
N HIS A 194 -3.24 -3.12 20.73
CA HIS A 194 -1.89 -2.81 20.28
C HIS A 194 -1.48 -3.69 19.10
N THR A 195 -0.87 -3.07 18.08
CA THR A 195 -0.25 -3.78 16.95
C THR A 195 1.19 -3.36 16.78
N LYS A 196 2.09 -4.33 16.69
CA LYS A 196 3.52 -4.08 16.43
C LYS A 196 3.76 -3.60 15.01
N ALA A 197 4.91 -2.98 14.79
CA ALA A 197 5.43 -2.74 13.45
C ALA A 197 5.75 -4.07 12.74
N CYS A 198 5.60 -4.10 11.41
CA CYS A 198 5.98 -5.26 10.60
C CYS A 198 6.45 -4.85 9.21
N GLN A 199 7.33 -5.66 8.60
CA GLN A 199 7.93 -5.43 7.29
C GLN A 199 7.03 -5.88 6.15
N GLN A 200 7.04 -5.13 5.03
CA GLN A 200 6.37 -5.56 3.80
C GLN A 200 7.03 -6.78 3.17
N ALA A 201 8.30 -7.00 3.46
CA ALA A 201 9.10 -8.17 3.12
C ALA A 201 9.00 -8.61 1.64
N MET A 202 8.86 -7.62 0.71
CA MET A 202 8.82 -7.88 -0.72
C MET A 202 10.05 -8.70 -1.16
N MET A 203 9.86 -9.64 -2.10
CA MET A 203 10.92 -10.52 -2.58
C MET A 203 12.09 -9.72 -3.16
N GLU A 204 11.82 -8.76 -4.02
CA GLU A 204 12.79 -7.81 -4.54
C GLU A 204 13.00 -6.67 -3.55
N THR A 205 14.21 -6.55 -3.01
CA THR A 205 14.62 -5.45 -2.12
C THR A 205 14.67 -4.09 -2.85
N PHE A 206 14.90 -3.00 -2.13
CA PHE A 206 15.07 -1.68 -2.75
C PHE A 206 16.28 -1.64 -3.67
N ARG A 207 16.12 -1.11 -4.88
CA ARG A 207 17.20 -0.99 -5.86
C ARG A 207 16.93 0.09 -6.88
N THR A 208 17.99 0.80 -7.24
CA THR A 208 17.95 1.95 -8.16
C THR A 208 19.24 2.04 -8.96
N TYR A 209 19.11 2.31 -10.24
CA TYR A 209 20.22 2.64 -11.15
C TYR A 209 20.04 4.06 -11.69
N CYS A 210 21.13 4.78 -11.81
CA CYS A 210 21.14 6.14 -12.34
C CYS A 210 22.24 6.33 -13.39
N SER A 211 21.95 7.11 -14.40
CA SER A 211 22.89 7.54 -15.44
C SER A 211 22.59 8.98 -15.89
N ILE A 212 23.51 9.60 -16.63
CA ILE A 212 23.26 10.87 -17.30
C ILE A 212 22.90 10.59 -18.76
N ASP A 213 21.80 11.16 -19.24
CA ASP A 213 21.38 11.02 -20.64
C ASP A 213 22.15 11.99 -21.58
N THR A 214 21.89 11.90 -22.87
CA THR A 214 22.56 12.71 -23.89
C THR A 214 22.26 14.21 -23.78
N TYR A 215 21.21 14.57 -23.02
CA TYR A 215 20.84 15.97 -22.76
C TYR A 215 21.37 16.47 -21.41
N GLY A 216 22.20 15.67 -20.71
CA GLY A 216 22.74 16.03 -19.41
C GLY A 216 21.77 15.88 -18.25
N ARG A 217 20.61 15.24 -18.45
CA ARG A 217 19.61 14.98 -17.42
C ARG A 217 19.93 13.68 -16.68
N LEU A 218 19.49 13.62 -15.43
CA LEU A 218 19.54 12.42 -14.62
C LEU A 218 18.44 11.42 -15.07
N ASN A 219 18.86 10.28 -15.57
CA ASN A 219 17.99 9.17 -15.92
C ASN A 219 18.02 8.12 -14.81
N VAL A 220 16.89 7.86 -14.20
CA VAL A 220 16.70 6.96 -13.05
C VAL A 220 15.85 5.79 -13.46
N LEU A 221 16.36 4.58 -13.30
CA LEU A 221 15.61 3.35 -13.39
C LEU A 221 15.47 2.81 -11.97
N SER A 222 14.24 2.69 -11.46
CA SER A 222 13.98 2.25 -10.09
C SER A 222 12.83 1.28 -9.98
N SER A 223 12.95 0.33 -9.05
CA SER A 223 11.86 -0.53 -8.63
C SER A 223 10.92 0.26 -7.70
N THR A 224 10.12 1.15 -8.27
CA THR A 224 9.23 2.09 -7.55
C THR A 224 7.78 2.03 -8.02
N GLN A 225 6.84 2.25 -7.08
CA GLN A 225 5.40 2.35 -7.35
C GLN A 225 4.98 3.74 -7.84
N ILE A 226 5.89 4.75 -7.76
CA ILE A 226 5.54 6.17 -7.74
C ILE A 226 6.48 7.01 -8.62
N VAL A 227 6.66 6.67 -9.90
CA VAL A 227 7.69 7.29 -10.76
C VAL A 227 7.63 8.85 -10.75
N PHE A 228 6.43 9.45 -10.77
CA PHE A 228 6.27 10.91 -10.75
C PHE A 228 6.61 11.53 -9.39
N HIS A 229 6.29 10.87 -8.29
CA HIS A 229 6.67 11.32 -6.96
C HIS A 229 8.16 11.07 -6.69
N ALA A 230 8.71 9.94 -7.11
CA ALA A 230 10.14 9.67 -7.02
C ALA A 230 10.95 10.75 -7.76
N ARG A 231 10.51 11.17 -8.96
CA ARG A 231 11.10 12.31 -9.69
C ARG A 231 11.10 13.58 -8.85
N ARG A 232 9.97 13.90 -8.18
CA ARG A 232 9.86 15.07 -7.31
C ARG A 232 10.80 14.98 -6.11
N ASN A 233 10.83 13.83 -5.43
CA ASN A 233 11.62 13.61 -4.22
C ASN A 233 13.13 13.66 -4.53
N ILE A 234 13.58 13.07 -5.64
CA ILE A 234 14.96 13.16 -6.13
C ILE A 234 15.31 14.62 -6.44
N ALA A 235 14.47 15.33 -7.18
CA ALA A 235 14.70 16.73 -7.53
C ALA A 235 14.83 17.62 -6.28
N ASN A 236 13.96 17.40 -5.28
CA ASN A 236 14.01 18.12 -4.00
C ASN A 236 15.27 17.76 -3.20
N ALA A 237 15.63 16.48 -3.10
CA ALA A 237 16.81 16.04 -2.37
C ALA A 237 18.13 16.57 -2.96
N LEU A 238 18.19 16.74 -4.28
CA LEU A 238 19.36 17.23 -5.01
C LEU A 238 19.32 18.74 -5.27
N HIS A 239 18.22 19.42 -4.93
CA HIS A 239 17.98 20.85 -5.23
C HIS A 239 18.14 21.20 -6.72
N ILE A 240 17.59 20.35 -7.61
CA ILE A 240 17.61 20.55 -9.06
C ILE A 240 16.18 20.60 -9.61
N PRO A 241 15.96 21.23 -10.80
CA PRO A 241 14.65 21.24 -11.42
C PRO A 241 14.15 19.82 -11.73
N LYS A 242 12.84 19.57 -11.54
CA LYS A 242 12.19 18.28 -11.89
C LYS A 242 12.40 17.90 -13.37
N SER A 243 12.51 18.87 -14.26
CA SER A 243 12.80 18.66 -15.69
C SER A 243 14.17 18.04 -15.96
N MET A 244 15.08 18.12 -15.00
CA MET A 244 16.41 17.49 -15.07
C MET A 244 16.43 16.03 -14.61
N VAL A 245 15.26 15.47 -14.28
CA VAL A 245 15.13 14.09 -13.77
C VAL A 245 14.07 13.36 -14.58
N ARG A 246 14.46 12.23 -15.18
CA ARG A 246 13.54 11.22 -15.71
C ARG A 246 13.54 10.01 -14.78
N VAL A 247 12.38 9.46 -14.48
CA VAL A 247 12.24 8.21 -13.72
C VAL A 247 11.39 7.23 -14.51
N ALA A 248 11.91 6.02 -14.67
CA ALA A 248 11.20 4.89 -15.26
C ALA A 248 11.33 3.65 -14.36
N LYS A 249 10.43 2.69 -14.53
CA LYS A 249 10.45 1.43 -13.79
C LYS A 249 10.67 0.23 -14.70
N PRO A 250 11.43 -0.82 -14.30
CA PRO A 250 11.38 -2.14 -14.89
C PRO A 250 10.19 -2.94 -14.32
N ARG A 251 10.14 -4.25 -14.51
CA ARG A 251 9.24 -5.11 -13.74
C ARG A 251 9.61 -5.04 -12.24
N ILE A 252 8.59 -4.96 -11.38
CA ILE A 252 8.76 -4.81 -9.93
C ILE A 252 8.44 -6.12 -9.22
N GLY A 253 9.36 -6.59 -8.39
CA GLY A 253 9.24 -7.84 -7.63
C GLY A 253 8.56 -7.69 -6.28
N GLY A 254 7.35 -7.09 -6.27
CA GLY A 254 6.57 -6.78 -5.08
C GLY A 254 6.85 -5.38 -4.51
N GLY A 255 5.86 -4.80 -3.88
CA GLY A 255 5.96 -3.47 -3.27
C GLY A 255 5.19 -3.40 -1.96
N PHE A 256 3.91 -3.73 -1.97
CA PHE A 256 3.00 -3.74 -0.82
C PHE A 256 2.94 -2.42 -0.05
N GLY A 257 3.35 -1.31 -0.70
CA GLY A 257 3.49 0.01 -0.10
C GLY A 257 4.94 0.41 0.21
N ALA A 258 5.87 -0.51 0.44
CA ALA A 258 7.27 -0.17 0.73
C ALA A 258 7.91 0.74 -0.33
N LYS A 259 7.62 0.49 -1.60
CA LYS A 259 8.16 1.24 -2.75
C LYS A 259 7.33 2.48 -3.11
N GLN A 260 6.45 2.91 -2.21
CA GLN A 260 5.79 4.21 -2.18
C GLN A 260 6.62 5.26 -1.43
N THR A 261 7.73 4.87 -0.81
CA THR A 261 8.76 5.72 -0.22
C THR A 261 10.02 5.63 -1.07
N ALA A 262 10.63 6.78 -1.39
CA ALA A 262 11.86 6.85 -2.20
C ALA A 262 13.11 6.48 -1.36
N VAL A 263 13.16 5.25 -0.87
CA VAL A 263 14.15 4.77 0.11
C VAL A 263 15.56 4.68 -0.47
N SER A 264 15.70 4.21 -1.72
CA SER A 264 17.00 3.98 -2.34
C SER A 264 17.37 5.00 -3.42
N GLU A 265 16.39 5.69 -4.00
CA GLU A 265 16.52 6.46 -5.23
C GLU A 265 17.49 7.65 -5.13
N VAL A 266 17.45 8.34 -4.01
CA VAL A 266 18.19 9.60 -3.83
C VAL A 266 19.70 9.41 -3.78
N TYR A 267 20.19 8.26 -3.33
CA TYR A 267 21.62 8.02 -3.12
C TYR A 267 22.41 7.82 -4.41
N PRO A 268 22.07 6.86 -5.31
CA PRO A 268 22.75 6.73 -6.58
C PRO A 268 22.47 7.93 -7.49
N ALA A 269 21.30 8.58 -7.35
CA ALA A 269 20.99 9.83 -8.04
C ALA A 269 22.01 10.93 -7.68
N PHE A 270 22.32 11.10 -6.39
CA PHE A 270 23.32 12.06 -5.94
C PHE A 270 24.72 11.70 -6.43
N VAL A 271 25.14 10.43 -6.31
CA VAL A 271 26.44 9.96 -6.80
C VAL A 271 26.59 10.24 -8.29
N THR A 272 25.60 9.83 -9.10
CA THR A 272 25.63 10.05 -10.56
C THR A 272 25.62 11.53 -10.91
N TRP A 273 24.83 12.35 -10.20
CA TRP A 273 24.79 13.79 -10.43
C TRP A 273 26.12 14.48 -10.14
N LYS A 274 26.84 14.06 -9.09
CA LYS A 274 28.14 14.62 -8.69
C LYS A 274 29.29 14.10 -9.56
N THR A 275 29.34 12.79 -9.81
CA THR A 275 30.46 12.15 -10.53
C THR A 275 30.30 12.14 -12.05
N LYS A 276 29.08 12.34 -12.55
CA LYS A 276 28.68 12.16 -13.96
C LYS A 276 28.89 10.73 -14.48
N LYS A 277 29.10 9.77 -13.60
CA LYS A 277 29.24 8.35 -13.92
C LYS A 277 27.96 7.60 -13.55
N PRO A 278 27.57 6.55 -14.30
CA PRO A 278 26.46 5.71 -13.92
C PRO A 278 26.72 5.01 -12.60
N SER A 279 25.69 4.87 -11.78
CA SER A 279 25.79 4.22 -10.48
C SER A 279 24.53 3.45 -10.11
N LYS A 280 24.68 2.43 -9.26
CA LYS A 280 23.56 1.63 -8.74
C LYS A 280 23.69 1.37 -7.26
N ILE A 281 22.54 1.25 -6.60
CA ILE A 281 22.41 0.75 -5.25
C ILE A 281 21.44 -0.44 -5.24
N ILE A 282 21.79 -1.47 -4.48
CA ILE A 282 20.94 -2.65 -4.23
C ILE A 282 21.02 -2.92 -2.74
N PHE A 283 19.90 -2.75 -2.04
CA PHE A 283 19.85 -3.09 -0.62
C PHE A 283 19.88 -4.59 -0.43
N SER A 284 20.71 -5.05 0.48
CA SER A 284 20.61 -6.41 1.02
C SER A 284 19.31 -6.60 1.77
N ARG A 285 18.96 -7.84 2.09
CA ARG A 285 17.77 -8.11 2.93
C ARG A 285 17.91 -7.47 4.30
N VAL A 286 19.09 -7.53 4.91
CA VAL A 286 19.35 -6.88 6.21
C VAL A 286 19.14 -5.37 6.12
N GLU A 287 19.69 -4.71 5.11
CA GLU A 287 19.46 -3.26 4.92
C GLU A 287 17.98 -2.93 4.73
N SER A 288 17.24 -3.78 4.00
CA SER A 288 15.79 -3.60 3.85
C SER A 288 15.02 -3.81 5.15
N GLN A 289 15.56 -4.58 6.10
CA GLN A 289 14.91 -4.80 7.41
C GLN A 289 15.22 -3.70 8.42
N ILE A 290 16.41 -3.10 8.37
CA ILE A 290 16.85 -2.12 9.38
C ILE A 290 16.75 -0.66 8.94
N ALA A 291 16.51 -0.39 7.65
CA ALA A 291 16.54 0.98 7.12
C ALA A 291 15.58 1.16 5.94
N SER A 292 14.34 0.74 6.12
CA SER A 292 13.24 0.89 5.17
C SER A 292 12.11 1.73 5.77
N SER A 293 10.86 1.37 5.46
CA SER A 293 9.66 2.04 5.95
C SER A 293 8.57 1.01 6.28
N PRO A 294 8.70 0.29 7.41
CA PRO A 294 7.74 -0.74 7.84
C PRO A 294 6.36 -0.15 8.17
N ARG A 295 5.39 -1.02 8.51
CA ARG A 295 4.10 -0.62 9.06
C ARG A 295 4.28 0.13 10.38
N HIS A 296 3.46 1.13 10.61
CA HIS A 296 3.38 1.85 11.90
C HIS A 296 2.96 0.93 13.03
N GLU A 297 3.68 0.98 14.14
CA GLU A 297 3.20 0.50 15.43
C GLU A 297 2.11 1.43 15.94
N MET A 298 0.98 0.87 16.42
CA MET A 298 -0.17 1.67 16.87
C MET A 298 -0.78 1.10 18.15
N GLU A 299 -1.17 2.00 19.04
CA GLU A 299 -2.07 1.72 20.14
C GLU A 299 -3.43 2.38 19.88
N MET A 300 -4.51 1.62 20.04
CA MET A 300 -5.87 2.05 19.75
C MET A 300 -6.75 1.83 20.98
N HIS A 301 -7.27 2.91 21.56
CA HIS A 301 -8.24 2.87 22.65
C HIS A 301 -9.65 2.96 22.06
N VAL A 302 -10.43 1.90 22.19
CA VAL A 302 -11.81 1.80 21.69
C VAL A 302 -12.78 1.84 22.87
N ARG A 303 -13.74 2.75 22.82
CA ARG A 303 -14.93 2.76 23.67
C ARG A 303 -16.16 2.61 22.77
N LEU A 304 -16.87 1.49 22.88
CA LEU A 304 -18.01 1.15 22.03
C LEU A 304 -19.25 0.96 22.89
N GLY A 305 -20.29 1.75 22.63
CA GLY A 305 -21.57 1.67 23.32
C GLY A 305 -22.66 1.00 22.49
N ALA A 306 -23.45 0.11 23.11
CA ALA A 306 -24.52 -0.61 22.45
C ALA A 306 -25.73 -0.82 23.34
N THR A 307 -26.88 -1.14 22.71
CA THR A 307 -28.11 -1.58 23.36
C THR A 307 -28.08 -3.06 23.69
N LYS A 308 -28.98 -3.54 24.57
CA LYS A 308 -29.14 -4.97 24.91
C LYS A 308 -29.56 -5.86 23.74
N ASP A 309 -30.21 -5.29 22.74
CA ASP A 309 -30.60 -5.99 21.53
C ASP A 309 -29.54 -5.92 20.41
N GLY A 310 -28.35 -5.42 20.73
CA GLY A 310 -27.18 -5.46 19.88
C GLY A 310 -27.09 -4.37 18.82
N ILE A 311 -27.69 -3.20 19.07
CA ILE A 311 -27.47 -2.04 18.19
C ILE A 311 -26.29 -1.23 18.70
N VAL A 312 -25.26 -1.09 17.89
CA VAL A 312 -24.10 -0.23 18.15
C VAL A 312 -24.55 1.24 18.03
N LYS A 313 -24.44 1.98 19.13
CA LYS A 313 -24.93 3.36 19.23
C LYS A 313 -23.84 4.40 19.05
N GLY A 314 -22.62 4.09 19.50
CA GLY A 314 -21.51 5.02 19.39
C GLY A 314 -20.16 4.34 19.46
N ILE A 315 -19.18 4.94 18.78
CA ILE A 315 -17.79 4.48 18.77
C ILE A 315 -16.88 5.69 19.03
N ASP A 316 -16.07 5.61 20.08
CA ASP A 316 -15.02 6.55 20.45
C ASP A 316 -13.67 5.83 20.27
N LEU A 317 -12.85 6.34 19.39
CA LEU A 317 -11.54 5.75 19.05
C LEU A 317 -10.44 6.78 19.19
N TYR A 318 -9.46 6.50 20.04
CA TYR A 318 -8.19 7.22 20.06
C TYR A 318 -7.08 6.34 19.51
N THR A 319 -6.25 6.86 18.62
CA THR A 319 -5.10 6.15 18.04
C THR A 319 -3.81 6.92 18.29
N LEU A 320 -2.85 6.29 18.97
CA LEU A 320 -1.47 6.76 19.09
C LEU A 320 -0.57 5.96 18.14
N SER A 321 0.16 6.64 17.25
CA SER A 321 0.98 6.01 16.22
C SER A 321 2.43 6.44 16.29
N ASN A 322 3.35 5.46 16.26
CA ASN A 322 4.79 5.67 16.17
C ASN A 322 5.22 5.80 14.71
N THR A 323 5.68 7.00 14.29
CA THR A 323 6.21 7.20 12.94
C THR A 323 7.71 6.97 12.84
N GLY A 324 8.41 6.76 13.97
CA GLY A 324 9.87 6.68 13.99
C GLY A 324 10.54 8.02 13.78
N ALA A 325 11.76 7.99 13.22
CA ALA A 325 12.62 9.15 13.12
C ALA A 325 12.21 10.19 12.07
N TYR A 326 11.35 9.82 11.12
CA TYR A 326 10.88 10.73 10.06
C TYR A 326 9.40 10.51 9.81
N GLY A 327 8.69 11.58 9.42
CA GLY A 327 7.23 11.60 9.33
C GLY A 327 6.65 10.72 8.22
N GLU A 328 7.37 10.63 7.09
CA GLU A 328 7.00 9.80 5.94
C GLU A 328 5.46 9.77 5.69
N HIS A 329 4.83 8.61 5.83
CA HIS A 329 3.39 8.43 5.64
C HIS A 329 2.55 8.58 6.92
N GLY A 330 3.15 8.93 8.07
CA GLY A 330 2.49 8.98 9.37
C GLY A 330 1.16 9.75 9.37
N PRO A 331 1.13 11.03 8.92
CA PRO A 331 -0.08 11.84 8.98
C PRO A 331 -1.29 11.23 8.26
N THR A 332 -1.09 10.57 7.13
CA THR A 332 -2.16 9.98 6.34
C THR A 332 -2.50 8.55 6.74
N THR A 333 -1.53 7.81 7.28
CA THR A 333 -1.73 6.41 7.70
C THR A 333 -2.64 6.32 8.92
N VAL A 334 -2.38 7.12 9.95
CA VAL A 334 -3.11 7.03 11.22
C VAL A 334 -4.59 7.37 11.07
N GLY A 335 -4.93 8.38 10.26
CA GLY A 335 -6.32 8.78 10.02
C GLY A 335 -7.20 7.65 9.49
N LEU A 336 -6.63 6.73 8.71
CA LEU A 336 -7.40 5.60 8.19
C LEU A 336 -7.75 4.55 9.26
N SER A 337 -7.11 4.56 10.44
CA SER A 337 -7.49 3.66 11.54
C SER A 337 -8.93 3.92 12.01
N GLY A 338 -9.37 5.18 12.07
CA GLY A 338 -10.75 5.54 12.39
C GLY A 338 -11.66 5.58 11.17
N HIS A 339 -11.24 6.27 10.10
CA HIS A 339 -12.08 6.51 8.92
C HIS A 339 -12.39 5.26 8.08
N LYS A 340 -11.80 4.10 8.40
CA LYS A 340 -12.07 2.81 7.72
C LYS A 340 -12.65 1.74 8.66
N SER A 341 -12.69 1.97 9.97
CA SER A 341 -13.25 1.03 10.94
C SER A 341 -14.64 1.46 11.43
N ILE A 342 -14.78 2.71 11.84
CA ILE A 342 -16.03 3.25 12.39
C ILE A 342 -17.19 3.22 11.37
N PRO A 343 -17.00 3.58 10.08
CA PRO A 343 -18.12 3.69 9.12
C PRO A 343 -18.81 2.37 8.79
N LEU A 344 -18.22 1.23 9.13
CA LEU A 344 -18.87 -0.09 8.95
C LEU A 344 -20.19 -0.20 9.71
N TYR A 345 -20.35 0.56 10.80
CA TYR A 345 -21.49 0.51 11.71
C TYR A 345 -22.47 1.64 11.43
N GLY A 346 -23.29 1.47 10.37
CA GLY A 346 -24.21 2.49 9.86
C GLY A 346 -25.35 2.90 10.81
N LYS A 347 -25.53 2.17 11.93
CA LYS A 347 -26.54 2.51 12.97
C LYS A 347 -25.98 3.39 14.10
N ALA A 348 -24.68 3.68 14.10
CA ALA A 348 -24.07 4.52 15.12
C ALA A 348 -24.61 5.96 15.05
N GLU A 349 -25.10 6.47 16.20
CA GLU A 349 -25.66 7.82 16.34
C GLU A 349 -24.59 8.88 16.56
N ALA A 350 -23.46 8.46 17.11
CA ALA A 350 -22.32 9.34 17.37
C ALA A 350 -21.00 8.62 17.20
N PHE A 351 -19.97 9.38 16.83
CA PHE A 351 -18.58 8.94 16.90
C PHE A 351 -17.66 10.08 17.30
N ARG A 352 -16.51 9.71 17.88
CA ARG A 352 -15.33 10.55 18.01
C ARG A 352 -14.12 9.74 17.60
N PHE A 353 -13.29 10.33 16.76
CA PHE A 353 -12.00 9.79 16.38
C PHE A 353 -10.93 10.84 16.62
N VAL A 354 -9.93 10.50 17.42
CA VAL A 354 -8.76 11.35 17.69
C VAL A 354 -7.51 10.55 17.42
N SER A 355 -6.52 11.16 16.80
CA SER A 355 -5.25 10.52 16.54
C SER A 355 -4.05 11.42 16.75
N ASP A 356 -2.98 10.84 17.32
CA ASP A 356 -1.66 11.45 17.45
C ASP A 356 -0.62 10.58 16.72
N VAL A 357 0.26 11.21 15.98
CA VAL A 357 1.43 10.58 15.35
C VAL A 357 2.67 11.20 15.95
N VAL A 358 3.51 10.40 16.57
CA VAL A 358 4.68 10.90 17.30
C VAL A 358 5.99 10.46 16.68
N TYR A 359 7.00 11.34 16.76
CA TYR A 359 8.38 11.03 16.40
C TYR A 359 9.06 10.26 17.51
N THR A 360 9.87 9.27 17.13
CA THR A 360 10.80 8.56 18.01
C THR A 360 12.13 8.33 17.32
N ASN A 361 13.12 7.81 18.03
CA ASN A 361 14.42 7.45 17.45
C ASN A 361 14.47 6.00 16.95
N HIS A 362 13.34 5.50 16.45
CA HIS A 362 13.24 4.22 15.73
C HIS A 362 13.30 4.41 14.21
N MET A 363 13.44 3.31 13.47
CA MET A 363 13.32 3.31 12.01
C MET A 363 11.98 3.93 11.60
N SER A 364 12.00 4.77 10.56
CA SER A 364 10.80 5.47 10.11
C SER A 364 9.76 4.51 9.57
N ALA A 365 8.53 4.65 10.02
CA ALA A 365 7.41 3.89 9.49
C ALA A 365 6.88 4.50 8.18
N GLY A 366 6.23 3.70 7.35
CA GLY A 366 5.72 4.12 6.06
C GLY A 366 4.49 3.37 5.59
N ALA A 367 4.28 3.36 4.29
CA ALA A 367 3.12 2.71 3.70
C ALA A 367 3.25 1.19 3.72
N TYR A 368 2.21 0.53 4.18
CA TYR A 368 2.02 -0.90 4.04
C TYR A 368 0.55 -1.19 3.74
N ARG A 369 0.29 -2.17 2.86
CA ARG A 369 -1.04 -2.64 2.45
C ARG A 369 -2.06 -2.56 3.58
N GLY A 370 -3.22 -1.90 3.36
CA GLY A 370 -4.21 -1.60 4.39
C GLY A 370 -4.02 -0.25 5.10
N TYR A 371 -2.83 0.34 5.11
CA TYR A 371 -2.50 1.74 5.41
C TYR A 371 -3.23 2.32 6.64
N GLY A 372 -3.07 1.70 7.81
CA GLY A 372 -3.70 2.09 9.08
C GLY A 372 -5.10 1.50 9.32
N ALA A 373 -5.89 1.27 8.28
CA ALA A 373 -7.18 0.61 8.41
C ALA A 373 -7.07 -0.78 9.06
N THR A 374 -6.01 -1.53 8.74
CA THR A 374 -5.77 -2.87 9.30
C THR A 374 -5.73 -2.85 10.82
N GLN A 375 -5.02 -1.88 11.41
CA GLN A 375 -4.90 -1.74 12.86
C GLN A 375 -6.22 -1.29 13.48
N GLY A 376 -6.86 -0.25 12.92
CA GLY A 376 -8.16 0.23 13.41
C GLY A 376 -9.26 -0.82 13.33
N LEU A 377 -9.27 -1.61 12.25
CA LEU A 377 -10.22 -2.72 12.09
C LEU A 377 -9.95 -3.85 13.08
N PHE A 378 -8.69 -4.17 13.38
CA PHE A 378 -8.39 -5.10 14.46
C PHE A 378 -9.02 -4.65 15.78
N ALA A 379 -8.85 -3.39 16.15
CA ALA A 379 -9.35 -2.86 17.41
C ALA A 379 -10.89 -2.83 17.46
N VAL A 380 -11.53 -2.20 16.47
CA VAL A 380 -13.00 -2.04 16.44
C VAL A 380 -13.70 -3.37 16.27
N GLU A 381 -13.26 -4.23 15.36
CA GLU A 381 -13.86 -5.54 15.12
C GLU A 381 -13.70 -6.51 16.28
N SER A 382 -12.55 -6.45 17.00
CA SER A 382 -12.35 -7.22 18.24
C SER A 382 -13.26 -6.74 19.37
N ALA A 383 -13.50 -5.43 19.48
CA ALA A 383 -14.48 -4.87 20.42
C ALA A 383 -15.91 -5.32 20.08
N VAL A 384 -16.27 -5.40 18.80
CA VAL A 384 -17.58 -5.91 18.36
C VAL A 384 -17.71 -7.40 18.60
N ASN A 385 -16.67 -8.19 18.41
CA ASN A 385 -16.67 -9.61 18.78
C ASN A 385 -16.87 -9.78 20.32
N GLU A 386 -16.23 -8.94 21.13
CA GLU A 386 -16.47 -8.96 22.58
C GLU A 386 -17.92 -8.56 22.93
N LEU A 387 -18.49 -7.57 22.25
CA LEU A 387 -19.89 -7.19 22.40
C LEU A 387 -20.83 -8.38 22.10
N ALA A 388 -20.59 -9.12 21.00
CA ALA A 388 -21.36 -10.29 20.64
C ALA A 388 -21.35 -11.34 21.75
N HIS A 389 -20.17 -11.62 22.32
CA HIS A 389 -20.02 -12.55 23.44
C HIS A 389 -20.74 -12.07 24.70
N LYS A 390 -20.63 -10.80 25.07
CA LYS A 390 -21.33 -10.23 26.23
C LYS A 390 -22.86 -10.27 26.10
N LEU A 391 -23.36 -10.15 24.87
CA LEU A 391 -24.78 -10.25 24.55
C LEU A 391 -25.26 -11.70 24.38
N ASN A 392 -24.35 -12.66 24.33
CA ASN A 392 -24.65 -14.03 23.91
C ASN A 392 -25.37 -14.06 22.54
N MET A 393 -24.92 -13.24 21.62
CA MET A 393 -25.45 -13.07 20.26
C MET A 393 -24.45 -13.61 19.25
N ASP A 394 -24.93 -14.22 18.17
CA ASP A 394 -24.08 -14.66 17.06
C ASP A 394 -23.37 -13.45 16.43
N PRO A 395 -22.04 -13.48 16.24
CA PRO A 395 -21.28 -12.37 15.68
C PRO A 395 -21.70 -11.94 14.25
N PHE A 396 -22.20 -12.89 13.43
CA PHE A 396 -22.76 -12.56 12.11
C PHE A 396 -24.10 -11.83 12.24
N GLU A 397 -24.98 -12.30 13.13
CA GLU A 397 -26.27 -11.64 13.37
C GLU A 397 -26.09 -10.22 13.92
N LEU A 398 -25.14 -10.03 14.85
CA LEU A 398 -24.82 -8.71 15.37
C LEU A 398 -24.41 -7.76 14.25
N ARG A 399 -23.54 -8.23 13.33
CA ARG A 399 -23.08 -7.41 12.20
C ARG A 399 -24.19 -7.11 11.20
N LEU A 400 -24.98 -8.10 10.81
CA LEU A 400 -26.11 -7.91 9.89
C LEU A 400 -27.14 -6.88 10.40
N LYS A 401 -27.27 -6.72 11.74
CA LYS A 401 -28.10 -5.66 12.33
C LYS A 401 -27.52 -4.26 12.18
N ASN A 402 -26.19 -4.13 12.07
CA ASN A 402 -25.46 -2.87 12.23
C ASN A 402 -24.73 -2.39 10.99
N THR A 403 -24.54 -3.26 9.98
CA THR A 403 -23.75 -2.92 8.78
C THR A 403 -24.31 -1.71 8.04
N VAL A 404 -23.41 -0.91 7.52
CA VAL A 404 -23.68 0.13 6.53
C VAL A 404 -24.32 -0.49 5.28
N GLN A 405 -25.29 0.22 4.68
CA GLN A 405 -26.02 -0.18 3.50
C GLN A 405 -25.76 0.77 2.33
N GLU A 406 -26.14 0.35 1.12
CA GLU A 406 -26.18 1.24 -0.04
C GLU A 406 -27.13 2.40 0.21
N GLY A 407 -26.71 3.62 -0.09
CA GLY A 407 -27.44 4.86 0.14
C GLY A 407 -27.22 5.49 1.52
N ASP A 408 -26.59 4.79 2.47
CA ASP A 408 -26.28 5.37 3.78
C ASP A 408 -25.21 6.48 3.65
N VAL A 409 -25.39 7.54 4.45
CA VAL A 409 -24.36 8.54 4.67
C VAL A 409 -23.39 8.00 5.73
N MET A 410 -22.11 8.12 5.50
CA MET A 410 -21.05 7.65 6.41
C MET A 410 -20.32 8.86 7.04
N PRO A 411 -20.79 9.39 8.18
CA PRO A 411 -20.20 10.58 8.79
C PRO A 411 -18.69 10.42 9.09
N ALA A 412 -18.29 9.27 9.63
CA ALA A 412 -16.88 8.95 9.90
C ALA A 412 -16.04 8.68 8.65
N TYR A 413 -16.66 8.57 7.47
CA TYR A 413 -15.99 8.51 6.17
C TYR A 413 -16.20 9.80 5.39
N TYR A 414 -15.86 10.92 6.03
CA TYR A 414 -15.94 12.28 5.46
C TYR A 414 -17.35 12.68 4.97
N GLY A 415 -18.41 12.06 5.50
CA GLY A 415 -19.79 12.30 5.08
C GLY A 415 -20.13 11.75 3.68
N ALA A 416 -19.33 10.84 3.15
CA ALA A 416 -19.59 10.24 1.84
C ALA A 416 -20.86 9.37 1.87
N VAL A 417 -21.58 9.37 0.74
CA VAL A 417 -22.68 8.44 0.51
C VAL A 417 -22.12 7.12 0.00
N ASN A 418 -22.59 6.01 0.56
CA ASN A 418 -22.23 4.67 0.12
C ASN A 418 -22.96 4.34 -1.19
N THR A 419 -22.29 4.46 -2.31
CA THR A 419 -22.87 4.36 -3.67
C THR A 419 -23.09 2.93 -4.14
N SER A 420 -22.46 1.95 -3.50
CA SER A 420 -22.59 0.52 -3.83
C SER A 420 -22.15 -0.34 -2.66
N CYS A 421 -22.92 -1.38 -2.30
CA CYS A 421 -22.63 -2.23 -1.15
C CYS A 421 -23.20 -3.65 -1.32
N ALA A 422 -22.37 -4.66 -1.02
CA ALA A 422 -22.77 -6.05 -0.91
C ALA A 422 -22.26 -6.69 0.39
N LEU A 423 -21.98 -5.90 1.43
CA LEU A 423 -21.40 -6.39 2.68
C LEU A 423 -22.31 -7.40 3.40
N ASP A 424 -23.60 -7.18 3.38
CA ASP A 424 -24.59 -8.09 3.92
C ASP A 424 -24.54 -9.48 3.23
N ARG A 425 -24.44 -9.49 1.89
CA ARG A 425 -24.29 -10.74 1.12
C ARG A 425 -22.94 -11.41 1.37
N CYS A 426 -21.86 -10.62 1.52
CA CYS A 426 -20.56 -11.15 1.90
C CYS A 426 -20.60 -11.84 3.26
N LEU A 427 -21.29 -11.28 4.25
CA LEU A 427 -21.44 -11.88 5.58
C LEU A 427 -22.19 -13.22 5.49
N VAL A 428 -23.31 -13.26 4.78
CA VAL A 428 -24.09 -14.50 4.58
C VAL A 428 -23.24 -15.57 3.88
N LYS A 429 -22.51 -15.16 2.83
CA LYS A 429 -21.68 -16.07 2.03
C LYS A 429 -20.55 -16.69 2.86
N VAL A 430 -19.84 -15.89 3.65
CA VAL A 430 -18.74 -16.40 4.49
C VAL A 430 -19.25 -17.31 5.60
N ARG A 431 -20.43 -17.01 6.18
CA ARG A 431 -21.08 -17.87 7.16
C ARG A 431 -21.34 -19.28 6.61
N GLU A 432 -21.80 -19.34 5.33
CA GLU A 432 -22.01 -20.61 4.63
C GLU A 432 -20.68 -21.33 4.30
N MET A 433 -19.70 -20.59 3.75
CA MET A 433 -18.41 -21.15 3.31
C MET A 433 -17.66 -21.84 4.45
N ILE A 434 -17.58 -21.18 5.61
CA ILE A 434 -16.85 -21.70 6.77
C ILE A 434 -17.63 -22.82 7.52
N ASP A 435 -18.86 -23.11 7.13
CA ASP A 435 -19.76 -24.04 7.84
C ASP A 435 -19.99 -23.63 9.30
N TRP A 436 -20.35 -22.34 9.49
CA TRP A 436 -20.45 -21.70 10.81
C TRP A 436 -21.39 -22.43 11.77
N GLU A 437 -22.55 -22.86 11.31
CA GLU A 437 -23.59 -23.52 12.11
C GLU A 437 -23.08 -24.78 12.83
N HIS A 438 -22.14 -25.52 12.22
CA HIS A 438 -21.60 -26.76 12.79
C HIS A 438 -20.27 -26.55 13.52
N LYS A 439 -19.61 -25.42 13.30
CA LYS A 439 -18.26 -25.17 13.83
C LYS A 439 -18.23 -24.18 15.01
N TYR A 440 -19.21 -23.27 15.09
CA TYR A 440 -19.24 -22.22 16.11
C TYR A 440 -19.79 -22.72 17.46
N PRO A 441 -19.24 -22.25 18.59
CA PRO A 441 -18.02 -21.44 18.69
C PRO A 441 -16.76 -22.32 18.63
N MET A 442 -16.79 -23.55 19.13
CA MET A 442 -15.61 -24.41 19.25
C MET A 442 -16.00 -25.90 19.33
N ARG A 443 -15.01 -26.76 19.07
CA ARG A 443 -15.13 -28.21 19.17
C ARG A 443 -13.90 -28.75 19.87
N ASP A 444 -14.11 -29.51 20.95
CA ASP A 444 -13.01 -30.25 21.65
C ASP A 444 -12.63 -31.46 20.77
N MET A 445 -11.36 -31.51 20.37
CA MET A 445 -10.81 -32.60 19.56
C MET A 445 -10.12 -33.67 20.37
N GLY A 446 -10.08 -33.51 21.69
CA GLY A 446 -9.33 -34.38 22.62
C GLY A 446 -7.82 -34.10 22.60
N ASN A 447 -7.12 -34.71 23.55
CA ASN A 447 -5.65 -34.57 23.69
C ASN A 447 -5.15 -33.12 23.74
N GLY A 448 -5.88 -32.25 24.43
CA GLY A 448 -5.51 -30.85 24.59
C GLY A 448 -5.70 -29.97 23.33
N LYS A 449 -6.38 -30.47 22.29
CA LYS A 449 -6.62 -29.72 21.05
C LYS A 449 -8.06 -29.22 20.94
N VAL A 450 -8.21 -27.96 20.59
CA VAL A 450 -9.51 -27.31 20.41
C VAL A 450 -9.55 -26.65 19.03
N ARG A 451 -10.58 -26.94 18.25
CA ARG A 451 -10.88 -26.21 17.01
C ARG A 451 -11.96 -25.17 17.27
N ALA A 452 -11.74 -23.99 16.77
CA ALA A 452 -12.69 -22.90 16.94
C ALA A 452 -12.72 -22.00 15.70
N VAL A 453 -13.82 -21.27 15.57
CA VAL A 453 -13.99 -20.31 14.47
C VAL A 453 -14.20 -18.90 15.01
N GLY A 454 -13.79 -17.91 14.24
CA GLY A 454 -14.02 -16.49 14.51
C GLY A 454 -14.15 -15.73 13.22
N MET A 455 -14.67 -14.51 13.29
CA MET A 455 -14.96 -13.71 12.10
C MET A 455 -14.64 -12.23 12.27
N GLY A 456 -14.56 -11.52 11.14
CA GLY A 456 -14.44 -10.07 11.07
C GLY A 456 -14.93 -9.54 9.73
N MET A 457 -15.25 -8.26 9.68
CA MET A 457 -15.56 -7.56 8.43
C MET A 457 -14.63 -6.38 8.22
N ALA A 458 -14.58 -5.85 7.01
CA ALA A 458 -13.69 -4.76 6.65
C ALA A 458 -14.26 -3.87 5.54
N MET A 459 -13.75 -2.64 5.52
CA MET A 459 -13.84 -1.75 4.37
C MET A 459 -12.48 -1.11 4.06
N GLN A 460 -12.37 -0.52 2.87
CA GLN A 460 -11.22 0.28 2.45
C GLN A 460 -11.70 1.38 1.50
N GLY A 461 -10.82 2.12 0.85
CA GLY A 461 -11.16 3.09 -0.19
C GLY A 461 -10.73 2.63 -1.57
N SER A 462 -11.25 3.31 -2.60
CA SER A 462 -10.85 3.16 -4.00
C SER A 462 -10.18 4.44 -4.48
N GLY A 463 -8.90 4.63 -4.11
CA GLY A 463 -8.17 5.88 -4.30
C GLY A 463 -8.46 6.92 -3.23
N ILE A 464 -7.83 8.10 -3.37
CA ILE A 464 -8.02 9.27 -2.50
C ILE A 464 -8.94 10.26 -3.22
N SER A 465 -10.13 10.48 -2.63
CA SER A 465 -11.16 11.36 -3.18
C SER A 465 -10.62 12.76 -3.51
N GLY A 466 -10.87 13.22 -4.73
CA GLY A 466 -10.50 14.56 -5.22
C GLY A 466 -9.00 14.81 -5.41
N MET A 467 -8.15 13.83 -5.13
CA MET A 467 -6.68 14.01 -5.12
C MET A 467 -5.94 13.07 -6.06
N ASP A 468 -6.32 11.79 -6.12
CA ASP A 468 -5.66 10.85 -7.03
C ASP A 468 -6.03 11.14 -8.49
N VAL A 469 -5.01 11.09 -9.32
CA VAL A 469 -5.11 11.33 -10.77
C VAL A 469 -4.59 10.10 -11.50
N GLY A 470 -5.40 9.56 -12.39
CA GLY A 470 -5.00 8.52 -13.33
C GLY A 470 -5.15 9.03 -14.76
N SER A 471 -4.19 8.72 -15.60
CA SER A 471 -4.26 9.09 -17.03
C SER A 471 -3.86 7.92 -17.91
N ALA A 472 -4.45 7.87 -19.10
CA ALA A 472 -4.14 6.88 -20.12
C ALA A 472 -4.04 7.57 -21.49
N THR A 473 -3.13 7.10 -22.32
CA THR A 473 -3.05 7.43 -23.73
C THR A 473 -3.17 6.14 -24.55
N LEU A 474 -4.08 6.13 -25.50
CA LEU A 474 -4.29 5.04 -26.44
C LEU A 474 -4.03 5.51 -27.86
N LYS A 475 -3.23 4.77 -28.59
CA LYS A 475 -2.85 5.03 -29.97
C LYS A 475 -3.17 3.83 -30.85
N LEU A 476 -3.80 4.07 -32.00
CA LEU A 476 -3.90 3.10 -33.08
C LEU A 476 -2.63 3.19 -33.93
N ASN A 477 -1.90 2.08 -34.07
CA ASN A 477 -0.71 1.97 -34.90
C ASN A 477 -1.09 1.67 -36.37
N ASP A 478 -0.14 1.85 -37.29
CA ASP A 478 -0.33 1.69 -38.74
C ASP A 478 -0.68 0.26 -39.17
N ASP A 479 -0.43 -0.72 -38.32
CA ASP A 479 -0.75 -2.14 -38.51
C ASP A 479 -2.13 -2.56 -37.99
N GLY A 480 -2.88 -1.62 -37.36
CA GLY A 480 -4.18 -1.89 -36.77
C GLY A 480 -4.12 -2.42 -35.34
N PHE A 481 -2.94 -2.42 -34.70
CA PHE A 481 -2.77 -2.74 -33.28
C PHE A 481 -2.76 -1.48 -32.43
N TYR A 482 -2.90 -1.65 -31.13
CA TYR A 482 -2.98 -0.52 -30.20
C TYR A 482 -1.77 -0.46 -29.25
N THR A 483 -1.38 0.76 -28.89
CA THR A 483 -0.45 1.00 -27.79
C THR A 483 -1.18 1.75 -26.67
N LEU A 484 -1.22 1.16 -25.49
CA LEU A 484 -1.74 1.75 -24.27
C LEU A 484 -0.57 2.25 -23.42
N MET A 485 -0.47 3.55 -23.21
CA MET A 485 0.51 4.20 -22.32
C MET A 485 -0.18 4.61 -21.02
N ILE A 486 0.35 4.17 -19.88
CA ILE A 486 -0.18 4.44 -18.53
C ILE A 486 0.91 4.94 -17.61
N GLY A 487 0.56 5.79 -16.65
CA GLY A 487 1.48 6.23 -15.59
C GLY A 487 1.51 5.30 -14.37
N ALA A 488 0.52 4.42 -14.24
CA ALA A 488 0.43 3.43 -13.16
C ALA A 488 1.55 2.37 -13.25
N ALA A 489 2.05 1.91 -12.10
CA ALA A 489 3.14 0.95 -12.00
C ALA A 489 2.62 -0.45 -11.62
N ASP A 490 2.82 -1.44 -12.49
CA ASP A 490 2.55 -2.85 -12.14
C ASP A 490 3.67 -3.38 -11.23
N MET A 491 3.33 -3.62 -9.96
CA MET A 491 4.23 -4.16 -8.93
C MET A 491 3.99 -5.66 -8.66
N GLY A 492 3.33 -6.34 -9.59
CA GLY A 492 2.90 -7.74 -9.48
C GLY A 492 1.38 -7.90 -9.42
N THR A 493 0.63 -6.79 -9.36
CA THR A 493 -0.84 -6.77 -9.31
C THR A 493 -1.50 -7.23 -10.62
N GLY A 494 -0.79 -7.12 -11.74
CA GLY A 494 -1.32 -7.39 -13.07
C GLY A 494 -2.10 -6.21 -13.67
N CYS A 495 -1.87 -4.98 -13.18
CA CYS A 495 -2.60 -3.81 -13.68
C CYS A 495 -2.35 -3.54 -15.17
N ASP A 496 -1.17 -3.85 -15.71
CA ASP A 496 -0.89 -3.77 -17.15
C ASP A 496 -1.91 -4.61 -17.95
N THR A 497 -2.26 -5.80 -17.43
CA THR A 497 -3.25 -6.68 -18.04
C THR A 497 -4.67 -6.20 -17.86
N THR A 498 -5.04 -5.81 -16.64
CA THR A 498 -6.43 -5.41 -16.34
C THR A 498 -6.80 -4.07 -17.00
N LEU A 499 -5.88 -3.12 -17.11
CA LEU A 499 -6.12 -1.88 -17.84
C LEU A 499 -6.24 -2.14 -19.36
N ALA A 500 -5.45 -3.07 -19.90
CA ALA A 500 -5.62 -3.51 -21.29
C ALA A 500 -6.96 -4.23 -21.51
N GLN A 501 -7.47 -5.02 -20.53
CA GLN A 501 -8.81 -5.63 -20.62
C GLN A 501 -9.92 -4.58 -20.68
N ILE A 502 -9.81 -3.50 -19.91
CA ILE A 502 -10.76 -2.37 -19.94
C ILE A 502 -10.76 -1.72 -21.34
N ALA A 503 -9.58 -1.45 -21.90
CA ALA A 503 -9.47 -0.88 -23.24
C ALA A 503 -9.99 -1.84 -24.33
N ALA A 504 -9.66 -3.13 -24.24
CA ALA A 504 -10.09 -4.16 -25.17
C ALA A 504 -11.62 -4.35 -25.18
N GLU A 505 -12.27 -4.24 -24.02
CA GLU A 505 -13.73 -4.31 -23.92
C GLU A 505 -14.41 -3.16 -24.69
N VAL A 506 -13.91 -1.93 -24.55
CA VAL A 506 -14.45 -0.75 -25.24
C VAL A 506 -14.19 -0.83 -26.75
N LEU A 507 -13.00 -1.30 -27.15
CA LEU A 507 -12.57 -1.37 -28.55
C LEU A 507 -13.05 -2.64 -29.24
N ASP A 508 -13.71 -3.55 -28.53
CA ASP A 508 -14.18 -4.85 -28.99
C ASP A 508 -13.08 -5.67 -29.71
N CYS A 509 -11.87 -5.62 -29.17
CA CYS A 509 -10.70 -6.27 -29.78
C CYS A 509 -10.09 -7.36 -28.87
N PRO A 510 -9.34 -8.31 -29.46
CA PRO A 510 -8.55 -9.26 -28.67
C PRO A 510 -7.54 -8.55 -27.77
N LEU A 511 -7.36 -9.04 -26.52
CA LEU A 511 -6.41 -8.47 -25.57
C LEU A 511 -4.97 -8.39 -26.11
N ASP A 512 -4.59 -9.34 -26.97
CA ASP A 512 -3.26 -9.42 -27.57
C ASP A 512 -2.98 -8.29 -28.59
N ASN A 513 -4.03 -7.65 -29.10
CA ASN A 513 -3.90 -6.50 -29.99
C ASN A 513 -3.46 -5.22 -29.26
N ILE A 514 -3.37 -5.23 -27.93
CA ILE A 514 -2.98 -4.07 -27.13
C ILE A 514 -1.59 -4.30 -26.53
N THR A 515 -0.61 -3.51 -26.94
CA THR A 515 0.70 -3.42 -26.27
C THR A 515 0.62 -2.39 -25.15
N VAL A 516 1.13 -2.74 -23.96
CA VAL A 516 1.12 -1.84 -22.82
C VAL A 516 2.52 -1.30 -22.54
N PHE A 517 2.62 0.01 -22.38
CA PHE A 517 3.81 0.71 -21.94
C PHE A 517 3.51 1.49 -20.67
N GLY A 518 4.18 1.19 -19.57
CA GLY A 518 3.83 1.74 -18.27
C GLY A 518 5.00 2.34 -17.49
N ALA A 519 4.68 3.44 -16.86
CA ALA A 519 5.38 4.19 -15.84
C ALA A 519 6.78 4.67 -16.22
N ASP A 520 6.81 5.70 -17.06
CA ASP A 520 7.98 6.50 -17.40
C ASP A 520 7.59 7.99 -17.44
N THR A 521 8.27 8.83 -16.69
CA THR A 521 7.89 10.25 -16.54
C THR A 521 8.07 11.11 -17.80
N ASP A 522 8.75 10.63 -18.83
CA ASP A 522 8.92 11.34 -20.09
C ASP A 522 7.87 10.93 -21.13
N THR A 523 7.36 9.71 -21.09
CA THR A 523 6.50 9.17 -22.15
C THR A 523 5.11 8.79 -21.67
N SER A 524 4.95 8.40 -20.39
CA SER A 524 3.63 8.11 -19.83
C SER A 524 2.90 9.39 -19.44
N PRO A 525 1.58 9.45 -19.61
CA PRO A 525 0.79 10.55 -19.04
C PRO A 525 0.89 10.53 -17.51
N TYR A 526 0.60 11.68 -16.87
CA TYR A 526 0.71 11.80 -15.41
C TYR A 526 -0.24 10.84 -14.68
N ASP A 527 0.28 10.20 -13.65
CA ASP A 527 -0.47 9.34 -12.74
C ASP A 527 0.09 9.53 -11.32
N SER A 528 -0.78 9.53 -10.33
CA SER A 528 -0.36 9.66 -8.93
C SER A 528 0.51 8.50 -8.46
N GLY A 529 0.39 7.33 -9.09
CA GLY A 529 1.13 6.12 -8.74
C GLY A 529 0.21 4.99 -8.25
N SER A 530 0.76 3.80 -8.16
CA SER A 530 0.03 2.61 -7.73
C SER A 530 0.03 2.47 -6.21
N TYR A 531 -0.87 3.18 -5.55
CA TYR A 531 -1.12 3.18 -4.10
C TYR A 531 -2.59 3.49 -3.81
N ALA A 532 -3.00 3.48 -2.53
CA ALA A 532 -4.38 3.73 -2.09
C ALA A 532 -5.44 2.90 -2.86
N SER A 533 -5.03 1.79 -3.45
CA SER A 533 -5.87 0.91 -4.27
C SER A 533 -6.54 1.64 -5.45
N SER A 534 -5.93 2.72 -5.96
CA SER A 534 -6.52 3.64 -6.94
C SER A 534 -6.53 3.10 -8.37
N THR A 535 -5.58 2.23 -8.74
CA THR A 535 -5.26 1.94 -10.14
C THR A 535 -6.47 1.48 -10.98
N ILE A 536 -7.25 0.50 -10.52
CA ILE A 536 -8.42 0.03 -11.30
C ILE A 536 -9.53 1.07 -11.31
N TYR A 537 -9.80 1.71 -10.19
CA TYR A 537 -10.90 2.66 -10.08
C TYR A 537 -10.60 3.98 -10.79
N VAL A 538 -9.42 4.56 -10.60
CA VAL A 538 -9.04 5.89 -11.15
C VAL A 538 -8.40 5.76 -12.52
N THR A 539 -7.27 5.04 -12.67
CA THR A 539 -6.59 4.87 -13.96
C THR A 539 -7.40 4.00 -14.92
N GLY A 540 -8.16 3.01 -14.40
CA GLY A 540 -9.09 2.21 -15.18
C GLY A 540 -10.21 3.06 -15.78
N LYS A 541 -10.76 4.02 -15.04
CA LYS A 541 -11.78 4.95 -15.58
C LYS A 541 -11.20 5.90 -16.62
N ALA A 542 -9.97 6.36 -16.43
CA ALA A 542 -9.25 7.13 -17.46
C ALA A 542 -9.05 6.29 -18.73
N THR A 543 -8.69 5.02 -18.58
CA THR A 543 -8.50 4.07 -19.70
C THR A 543 -9.82 3.81 -20.44
N GLU A 544 -10.93 3.61 -19.73
CA GLU A 544 -12.26 3.46 -20.32
C GLU A 544 -12.64 4.68 -21.17
N LYS A 545 -12.53 5.88 -20.61
CA LYS A 545 -12.79 7.15 -21.32
C LYS A 545 -11.89 7.32 -22.53
N CYS A 546 -10.61 7.01 -22.39
CA CYS A 546 -9.62 7.09 -23.45
C CYS A 546 -9.97 6.16 -24.62
N ALA A 547 -10.34 4.92 -24.32
CA ALA A 547 -10.75 3.94 -25.33
C ALA A 547 -12.06 4.35 -26.03
N MET A 548 -13.05 4.89 -25.30
CA MET A 548 -14.28 5.44 -25.90
C MET A 548 -14.00 6.57 -26.87
N LYS A 549 -13.10 7.48 -26.51
CA LYS A 549 -12.70 8.59 -27.37
C LYS A 549 -11.96 8.12 -28.62
N LEU A 550 -11.04 7.17 -28.49
CA LEU A 550 -10.35 6.60 -29.64
C LEU A 550 -11.32 5.85 -30.55
N ARG A 551 -12.25 5.07 -30.01
CA ARG A 551 -13.32 4.39 -30.77
C ARG A 551 -14.14 5.38 -31.59
N ALA A 552 -14.53 6.51 -31.00
CA ALA A 552 -15.24 7.57 -31.74
C ALA A 552 -14.40 8.17 -32.89
N GLN A 553 -13.10 8.37 -32.68
CA GLN A 553 -12.20 8.83 -33.77
C GLN A 553 -12.09 7.79 -34.91
N ILE A 554 -12.02 6.49 -34.57
CA ILE A 554 -12.01 5.40 -35.56
C ILE A 554 -13.31 5.39 -36.37
N CYS A 555 -14.47 5.47 -35.70
CA CYS A 555 -15.77 5.53 -36.37
C CYS A 555 -15.89 6.76 -37.29
N LYS A 556 -15.45 7.92 -36.83
CA LYS A 556 -15.46 9.16 -37.63
C LYS A 556 -14.66 9.02 -38.91
N LEU A 557 -13.40 8.57 -38.84
CA LEU A 557 -12.58 8.38 -40.04
C LEU A 557 -13.15 7.29 -40.95
N GLY A 558 -13.69 6.20 -40.34
CA GLY A 558 -14.37 5.15 -41.08
C GLY A 558 -15.59 5.66 -41.86
N ALA A 559 -16.42 6.53 -41.27
CA ALA A 559 -17.56 7.17 -41.92
C ALA A 559 -17.11 8.06 -43.07
N GLU A 560 -16.07 8.88 -42.89
CA GLU A 560 -15.47 9.71 -43.96
C GLU A 560 -14.99 8.82 -45.13
N LEU A 561 -14.33 7.69 -44.87
CA LEU A 561 -13.87 6.77 -45.91
C LEU A 561 -15.00 5.96 -46.57
N LEU A 562 -16.15 5.86 -45.93
CA LEU A 562 -17.37 5.23 -46.45
C LEU A 562 -18.34 6.26 -47.07
N GLU A 563 -17.98 7.56 -47.08
CA GLU A 563 -18.80 8.66 -47.60
C GLU A 563 -20.22 8.69 -47.00
N CYS A 564 -20.30 8.61 -45.64
CA CYS A 564 -21.56 8.66 -44.90
C CYS A 564 -21.42 9.43 -43.58
N ALA A 565 -22.51 9.61 -42.85
CA ALA A 565 -22.49 10.29 -41.55
C ALA A 565 -21.95 9.39 -40.42
N GLU A 566 -21.45 10.00 -39.34
CA GLU A 566 -20.88 9.26 -38.20
C GLU A 566 -21.91 8.37 -37.46
N ASP A 567 -23.16 8.76 -37.47
CA ASP A 567 -24.28 8.00 -36.87
C ASP A 567 -24.81 6.86 -37.74
N GLU A 568 -24.33 6.75 -38.99
CA GLU A 568 -24.65 5.68 -39.91
C GLU A 568 -23.67 4.50 -39.89
N VAL A 569 -22.62 4.57 -39.05
CA VAL A 569 -21.60 3.52 -38.98
C VAL A 569 -21.56 2.83 -37.61
N GLU A 570 -21.18 1.58 -37.64
CA GLU A 570 -20.84 0.77 -36.47
C GLU A 570 -19.40 0.25 -36.56
N PHE A 571 -18.81 -0.09 -35.41
CA PHE A 571 -17.47 -0.66 -35.28
C PHE A 571 -17.53 -1.94 -34.44
N ASP A 572 -17.07 -3.06 -35.00
CA ASP A 572 -17.07 -4.39 -34.38
C ASP A 572 -15.69 -4.83 -33.87
N GLY A 573 -14.74 -3.90 -33.74
CA GLY A 573 -13.35 -4.17 -33.34
C GLY A 573 -12.41 -4.60 -34.48
N LYS A 574 -12.94 -4.84 -35.67
CA LYS A 574 -12.18 -5.21 -36.88
C LYS A 574 -12.47 -4.28 -38.06
N ASP A 575 -13.73 -3.99 -38.25
CA ASP A 575 -14.22 -3.19 -39.38
C ASP A 575 -15.12 -2.06 -38.88
N VAL A 576 -15.07 -0.91 -39.55
CA VAL A 576 -16.14 0.09 -39.50
C VAL A 576 -17.02 -0.13 -40.72
N PHE A 577 -18.32 -0.30 -40.53
CA PHE A 577 -19.27 -0.62 -41.58
C PHE A 577 -20.55 0.22 -41.46
N LYS A 578 -21.25 0.38 -42.60
CA LYS A 578 -22.55 1.07 -42.58
C LYS A 578 -23.61 0.22 -41.88
N SER A 579 -24.37 0.78 -40.95
CA SER A 579 -25.40 0.07 -40.18
C SER A 579 -26.48 -0.54 -41.06
N GLU A 580 -26.87 0.16 -42.17
CA GLU A 580 -27.89 -0.31 -43.10
C GLU A 580 -27.36 -1.32 -44.15
N ASP A 581 -26.04 -1.30 -44.44
CA ASP A 581 -25.40 -2.21 -45.41
C ASP A 581 -24.01 -2.64 -44.91
N PRO A 582 -23.92 -3.65 -44.05
CA PRO A 582 -22.63 -4.12 -43.49
C PRO A 582 -21.61 -4.66 -44.50
N ALA A 583 -22.02 -4.83 -45.77
CA ALA A 583 -21.06 -5.19 -46.86
C ALA A 583 -20.18 -3.98 -47.23
N GLN A 584 -20.65 -2.77 -47.02
CA GLN A 584 -19.87 -1.53 -47.18
C GLN A 584 -19.09 -1.28 -45.88
N LYS A 585 -17.81 -1.64 -45.88
CA LYS A 585 -16.98 -1.59 -44.71
C LYS A 585 -15.54 -1.19 -45.05
N LYS A 586 -14.84 -0.67 -44.03
CA LYS A 586 -13.40 -0.44 -44.01
C LYS A 586 -12.78 -1.19 -42.84
N SER A 587 -11.75 -1.95 -43.12
CA SER A 587 -11.00 -2.66 -42.10
C SER A 587 -10.22 -1.68 -41.21
N LEU A 588 -9.97 -2.05 -39.96
CA LEU A 588 -9.18 -1.23 -39.03
C LEU A 588 -7.77 -0.92 -39.59
N SER A 589 -7.16 -1.86 -40.34
CA SER A 589 -5.88 -1.64 -41.02
C SER A 589 -5.96 -0.60 -42.12
N GLU A 590 -7.06 -0.59 -42.94
CA GLU A 590 -7.28 0.47 -43.94
C GLU A 590 -7.46 1.83 -43.28
N ILE A 591 -8.21 1.89 -42.17
CA ILE A 591 -8.43 3.13 -41.40
C ILE A 591 -7.11 3.62 -40.80
N ALA A 592 -6.32 2.71 -40.20
CA ALA A 592 -5.01 3.02 -39.63
C ALA A 592 -4.04 3.55 -40.71
N TYR A 593 -4.00 2.92 -41.87
CA TYR A 593 -3.20 3.34 -43.00
C TYR A 593 -3.66 4.73 -43.54
N ALA A 594 -4.95 4.91 -43.73
CA ALA A 594 -5.51 6.18 -44.20
C ALA A 594 -5.25 7.33 -43.21
N SER A 595 -5.34 7.07 -41.93
CA SER A 595 -5.03 8.02 -40.85
C SER A 595 -3.61 8.56 -41.00
N GLN A 596 -2.61 7.68 -41.16
CA GLN A 596 -1.21 8.11 -41.16
C GLN A 596 -0.69 8.58 -42.50
N PHE A 597 -1.09 7.94 -43.59
CA PHE A 597 -0.54 8.19 -44.92
C PHE A 597 -1.50 8.97 -45.89
N GLY A 598 -2.81 8.97 -45.61
CA GLY A 598 -3.81 9.65 -46.38
C GLY A 598 -4.20 11.00 -45.80
N HIS A 599 -4.81 10.98 -44.62
CA HIS A 599 -5.32 12.14 -43.93
C HIS A 599 -4.27 12.82 -43.05
N MET A 600 -3.15 12.18 -42.72
CA MET A 600 -2.08 12.64 -41.84
C MET A 600 -2.58 13.08 -40.45
N VAL A 601 -3.59 12.40 -39.91
CA VAL A 601 -4.18 12.67 -38.61
C VAL A 601 -4.01 11.42 -37.73
N PRO A 602 -3.09 11.40 -36.76
CA PRO A 602 -2.92 10.27 -35.89
C PRO A 602 -4.20 9.96 -35.11
N LEU A 603 -4.62 8.71 -35.06
CA LEU A 603 -5.71 8.24 -34.20
C LEU A 603 -5.13 7.94 -32.83
N GLU A 604 -5.19 8.95 -31.96
CA GLU A 604 -4.67 8.90 -30.59
C GLU A 604 -5.61 9.66 -29.66
N ALA A 605 -5.84 9.12 -28.50
CA ALA A 605 -6.61 9.75 -27.45
C ALA A 605 -5.82 9.75 -26.14
N THR A 606 -5.92 10.83 -25.39
CA THR A 606 -5.44 10.93 -24.01
C THR A 606 -6.59 11.39 -23.13
N GLU A 607 -6.79 10.70 -22.01
CA GLU A 607 -7.80 11.07 -21.01
C GLU A 607 -7.22 10.98 -19.62
N THR A 608 -7.70 11.87 -18.76
CA THR A 608 -7.36 11.96 -17.35
C THR A 608 -8.62 11.82 -16.51
N HIS A 609 -8.52 11.14 -15.39
CA HIS A 609 -9.61 11.01 -14.42
C HIS A 609 -9.13 11.31 -13.01
N THR A 610 -9.94 12.06 -12.29
CA THR A 610 -9.89 12.27 -10.85
C THR A 610 -11.29 12.04 -10.31
N SER A 611 -11.44 11.16 -9.34
CA SER A 611 -12.75 10.90 -8.78
C SER A 611 -13.02 11.78 -7.57
N PRO A 612 -14.19 12.46 -7.49
CA PRO A 612 -14.61 13.16 -6.29
C PRO A 612 -15.03 12.19 -5.16
N LEU A 613 -15.15 10.90 -5.47
CA LEU A 613 -15.57 9.84 -4.55
C LEU A 613 -14.45 8.82 -4.40
N SER A 614 -14.47 8.13 -3.26
CA SER A 614 -13.64 6.95 -2.99
C SER A 614 -14.57 5.83 -2.48
N PRO A 615 -15.34 5.19 -3.38
CA PRO A 615 -16.31 4.18 -2.98
C PRO A 615 -15.61 3.01 -2.30
N PRO A 616 -16.10 2.57 -1.13
CA PRO A 616 -15.45 1.51 -0.39
C PRO A 616 -15.73 0.13 -1.01
N PRO A 617 -14.70 -0.70 -1.22
CA PRO A 617 -14.88 -2.13 -1.26
C PRO A 617 -15.21 -2.62 0.15
N PHE A 618 -15.93 -3.75 0.25
CA PHE A 618 -16.28 -4.39 1.50
C PHE A 618 -15.83 -5.85 1.52
N MET A 619 -15.64 -6.40 2.72
CA MET A 619 -15.19 -7.78 2.89
C MET A 619 -15.70 -8.36 4.20
N ALA A 620 -16.11 -9.62 4.18
CA ALA A 620 -16.23 -10.46 5.35
C ALA A 620 -15.18 -11.56 5.30
N GLY A 621 -14.70 -12.01 6.48
CA GLY A 621 -13.76 -13.11 6.59
C GLY A 621 -14.00 -13.92 7.86
N ALA A 622 -13.77 -15.23 7.79
CA ALA A 622 -13.85 -16.13 8.92
C ALA A 622 -12.66 -17.11 8.92
N ALA A 623 -12.15 -17.41 10.11
CA ALA A 623 -11.03 -18.31 10.33
C ALA A 623 -11.47 -19.53 11.11
N GLU A 624 -10.96 -20.74 10.76
CA GLU A 624 -10.95 -21.90 11.61
C GLU A 624 -9.51 -22.17 12.07
N VAL A 625 -9.30 -22.22 13.38
CA VAL A 625 -8.01 -22.54 13.97
C VAL A 625 -8.08 -23.83 14.80
N GLU A 626 -6.96 -24.54 14.92
CA GLU A 626 -6.73 -25.57 15.92
C GLU A 626 -5.69 -25.05 16.91
N VAL A 627 -6.07 -24.96 18.18
CA VAL A 627 -5.20 -24.52 19.27
C VAL A 627 -4.81 -25.75 20.08
N ASP A 628 -3.52 -25.93 20.27
CA ASP A 628 -2.96 -26.90 21.22
C ASP A 628 -2.83 -26.22 22.59
N THR A 629 -3.64 -26.61 23.56
CA THR A 629 -3.72 -25.97 24.87
C THR A 629 -2.53 -26.26 25.78
N GLU A 630 -1.70 -27.23 25.45
CA GLU A 630 -0.49 -27.55 26.21
C GLU A 630 0.71 -26.69 25.75
N THR A 631 0.83 -26.50 24.42
CA THR A 631 1.98 -25.80 23.84
C THR A 631 1.65 -24.35 23.44
N GLY A 632 0.37 -24.01 23.32
CA GLY A 632 -0.10 -22.73 22.77
C GLY A 632 0.00 -22.63 21.25
N GLU A 633 0.42 -23.69 20.54
CA GLU A 633 0.51 -23.67 19.07
C GLU A 633 -0.85 -23.45 18.44
N VAL A 634 -0.91 -22.52 17.48
CA VAL A 634 -2.10 -22.23 16.67
C VAL A 634 -1.84 -22.68 15.24
N LYS A 635 -2.70 -23.55 14.73
CA LYS A 635 -2.73 -23.93 13.30
C LYS A 635 -3.95 -23.31 12.63
N LEU A 636 -3.74 -22.48 11.64
CA LEU A 636 -4.82 -22.03 10.77
C LEU A 636 -5.19 -23.19 9.84
N LEU A 637 -6.41 -23.72 9.99
CA LEU A 637 -6.91 -24.82 9.17
C LEU A 637 -7.58 -24.32 7.90
N GLU A 638 -8.34 -23.23 8.01
CA GLU A 638 -9.11 -22.65 6.92
C GLU A 638 -9.31 -21.14 7.15
N PHE A 639 -9.27 -20.39 6.08
CA PHE A 639 -9.70 -18.99 6.06
C PHE A 639 -10.61 -18.76 4.84
N ASP A 640 -11.85 -18.41 5.11
CA ASP A 640 -12.84 -18.11 4.09
C ASP A 640 -13.12 -16.63 4.04
N ALA A 641 -13.15 -16.07 2.84
CA ALA A 641 -13.38 -14.66 2.62
C ALA A 641 -14.33 -14.42 1.45
N CYS A 642 -15.18 -13.43 1.59
CA CYS A 642 -16.00 -12.91 0.52
C CYS A 642 -15.76 -11.40 0.37
N VAL A 643 -15.50 -10.97 -0.86
CA VAL A 643 -15.12 -9.58 -1.17
C VAL A 643 -16.10 -8.97 -2.16
N ASP A 644 -16.61 -7.79 -1.81
CA ASP A 644 -17.28 -6.88 -2.74
C ASP A 644 -16.29 -5.85 -3.26
N CYS A 645 -15.72 -6.12 -4.43
CA CYS A 645 -14.89 -5.18 -5.19
C CYS A 645 -15.63 -4.65 -6.44
N GLY A 646 -16.96 -4.63 -6.41
CA GLY A 646 -17.76 -4.36 -7.60
C GLY A 646 -17.56 -5.45 -8.67
N THR A 647 -17.41 -5.07 -9.91
CA THR A 647 -17.09 -6.02 -10.99
C THR A 647 -15.60 -6.36 -10.99
N PRO A 648 -15.19 -7.61 -10.71
CA PRO A 648 -13.79 -8.02 -10.87
C PRO A 648 -13.38 -7.96 -12.35
N ILE A 649 -12.47 -7.05 -12.71
CA ILE A 649 -12.02 -6.92 -14.12
C ILE A 649 -11.38 -8.23 -14.60
N ASN A 650 -10.55 -8.85 -13.76
CA ASN A 650 -9.96 -10.16 -14.00
C ASN A 650 -10.10 -11.03 -12.73
N PRO A 651 -11.06 -11.98 -12.70
CA PRO A 651 -11.34 -12.76 -11.48
C PRO A 651 -10.14 -13.52 -10.93
N ASN A 652 -9.27 -14.08 -11.81
CA ASN A 652 -8.10 -14.82 -11.35
C ASN A 652 -7.06 -13.91 -10.68
N LEU A 653 -6.76 -12.76 -11.30
CA LEU A 653 -5.80 -11.81 -10.72
C LEU A 653 -6.35 -11.18 -9.45
N THR A 654 -7.67 -10.93 -9.39
CA THR A 654 -8.37 -10.45 -8.20
C THR A 654 -8.26 -11.45 -7.04
N ARG A 655 -8.48 -12.75 -7.31
CA ARG A 655 -8.35 -13.83 -6.32
C ARG A 655 -6.93 -13.93 -5.79
N VAL A 656 -5.91 -13.92 -6.64
CA VAL A 656 -4.49 -13.96 -6.24
C VAL A 656 -4.13 -12.78 -5.33
N GLN A 657 -4.68 -11.59 -5.60
CA GLN A 657 -4.49 -10.43 -4.71
C GLN A 657 -5.16 -10.63 -3.35
N ALA A 658 -6.34 -11.24 -3.31
CA ALA A 658 -7.02 -11.53 -2.06
C ALA A 658 -6.26 -12.56 -1.23
N GLU A 659 -5.90 -13.71 -1.80
CA GLU A 659 -5.13 -14.76 -1.12
C GLU A 659 -3.80 -14.22 -0.56
N GLY A 660 -3.07 -13.43 -1.37
CA GLY A 660 -1.81 -12.84 -0.95
C GLY A 660 -1.95 -11.80 0.17
N GLY A 661 -3.05 -11.05 0.21
CA GLY A 661 -3.31 -10.09 1.29
C GLY A 661 -3.76 -10.76 2.58
N LEU A 662 -4.61 -11.78 2.47
CA LEU A 662 -5.01 -12.61 3.62
C LEU A 662 -3.78 -13.22 4.31
N LEU A 663 -2.83 -13.77 3.53
CA LEU A 663 -1.60 -14.33 4.08
C LEU A 663 -0.78 -13.30 4.89
N GLN A 664 -0.70 -12.06 4.42
CA GLN A 664 -0.03 -10.99 5.16
C GLN A 664 -0.75 -10.67 6.48
N GLY A 665 -2.09 -10.63 6.47
CA GLY A 665 -2.89 -10.43 7.70
C GLY A 665 -2.73 -11.59 8.70
N ILE A 666 -2.66 -12.83 8.22
CA ILE A 666 -2.39 -14.02 9.03
C ILE A 666 -1.01 -13.89 9.71
N GLY A 667 0.01 -13.48 8.94
CA GLY A 667 1.35 -13.25 9.49
C GLY A 667 1.38 -12.20 10.59
N MET A 668 0.72 -11.05 10.37
CA MET A 668 0.59 -9.99 11.37
C MET A 668 -0.09 -10.46 12.65
N THR A 669 -1.01 -11.42 12.55
CA THR A 669 -1.75 -11.92 13.71
C THR A 669 -0.95 -12.91 14.54
N LEU A 670 -0.10 -13.72 13.90
CA LEU A 670 0.50 -14.90 14.56
C LEU A 670 2.03 -14.87 14.67
N THR A 671 2.75 -14.17 13.75
CA THR A 671 4.20 -14.40 13.63
C THR A 671 5.06 -13.17 13.37
N GLU A 672 4.49 -12.11 12.76
CA GLU A 672 5.29 -10.99 12.26
C GLU A 672 5.29 -9.81 13.25
N ASN A 673 6.48 -9.38 13.64
CA ASN A 673 6.70 -8.20 14.47
C ASN A 673 8.10 -7.61 14.23
N ILE A 674 8.29 -6.36 14.63
CA ILE A 674 9.59 -5.73 14.78
C ILE A 674 9.68 -5.25 16.22
N THR A 675 10.71 -5.71 16.93
CA THR A 675 11.07 -5.26 18.27
C THR A 675 12.42 -4.54 18.24
N TYR A 676 12.68 -3.77 19.24
CA TYR A 676 13.92 -3.00 19.34
C TYR A 676 14.62 -3.30 20.67
N ASP A 677 15.94 -3.41 20.63
CA ASP A 677 16.73 -3.47 21.84
C ASP A 677 16.73 -2.11 22.57
N LYS A 678 17.32 -2.06 23.76
CA LYS A 678 17.45 -0.84 24.58
C LYS A 678 18.25 0.30 23.91
N ASN A 679 18.92 0.06 22.80
CA ASN A 679 19.68 1.04 22.03
C ASN A 679 18.93 1.46 20.75
N GLY A 680 17.73 0.95 20.51
CA GLY A 680 16.93 1.22 19.31
C GLY A 680 17.34 0.40 18.08
N TYR A 681 18.09 -0.71 18.25
CA TYR A 681 18.44 -1.62 17.17
C TYR A 681 17.31 -2.62 16.92
N PRO A 682 16.81 -2.80 15.67
CA PRO A 682 15.75 -3.77 15.39
C PRO A 682 16.27 -5.20 15.52
N GLU A 683 15.59 -6.03 16.31
CA GLU A 683 16.00 -7.40 16.60
C GLU A 683 15.69 -8.34 15.45
N GLU A 684 14.55 -8.17 14.77
CA GLU A 684 14.15 -8.94 13.59
C GLU A 684 14.75 -8.35 12.30
N ASN A 685 16.07 -8.37 12.22
CA ASN A 685 16.85 -7.71 11.17
C ASN A 685 17.16 -8.60 9.94
N SER A 686 16.65 -9.81 9.90
CA SER A 686 16.79 -10.73 8.77
C SER A 686 15.62 -11.71 8.70
N LEU A 687 15.45 -12.40 7.57
CA LEU A 687 14.43 -13.46 7.45
C LEU A 687 14.71 -14.69 8.34
N PHE A 688 15.84 -14.72 9.05
CA PHE A 688 16.10 -15.72 10.07
C PHE A 688 15.32 -15.42 11.35
N GLN A 689 15.22 -14.17 11.77
CA GLN A 689 14.46 -13.73 12.94
C GLN A 689 13.01 -13.37 12.58
N TYR A 690 12.81 -12.64 11.49
CA TYR A 690 11.50 -12.21 11.01
C TYR A 690 10.75 -13.34 10.33
N LYS A 691 9.62 -13.77 10.88
CA LYS A 691 8.89 -14.96 10.47
C LYS A 691 7.67 -14.64 9.61
N ILE A 692 7.83 -14.78 8.29
CA ILE A 692 6.74 -14.72 7.32
C ILE A 692 6.11 -16.12 7.24
N PRO A 693 4.76 -16.26 7.27
CA PRO A 693 4.12 -17.55 7.10
C PRO A 693 4.51 -18.22 5.78
N ALA A 694 4.95 -19.46 5.86
CA ALA A 694 5.20 -20.30 4.68
C ALA A 694 3.92 -21.07 4.26
N ARG A 695 3.94 -21.70 3.09
CA ARG A 695 2.80 -22.49 2.61
C ARG A 695 2.36 -23.61 3.59
N THR A 696 3.28 -24.12 4.37
CA THR A 696 3.02 -25.16 5.37
C THR A 696 2.38 -24.64 6.65
N ASP A 697 2.43 -23.34 6.90
CA ASP A 697 1.93 -22.70 8.13
C ASP A 697 0.47 -22.30 8.02
N VAL A 698 -0.08 -22.35 6.80
CA VAL A 698 -1.47 -21.99 6.53
C VAL A 698 -2.22 -23.14 5.87
N GLY A 699 -3.46 -23.33 6.27
CA GLY A 699 -4.37 -24.29 5.71
C GLY A 699 -4.96 -23.84 4.37
N ARG A 700 -6.25 -24.05 4.17
CA ARG A 700 -6.95 -23.59 2.97
C ARG A 700 -7.28 -22.12 3.09
N ILE A 701 -7.14 -21.39 1.99
CA ILE A 701 -7.64 -20.02 1.83
C ILE A 701 -8.62 -20.05 0.67
N ASN A 702 -9.89 -19.77 0.94
CA ASN A 702 -10.95 -19.73 -0.06
C ASN A 702 -11.44 -18.29 -0.20
N VAL A 703 -11.58 -17.83 -1.45
CA VAL A 703 -12.04 -16.48 -1.75
C VAL A 703 -13.18 -16.53 -2.76
N GLU A 704 -14.31 -15.96 -2.39
CA GLU A 704 -15.46 -15.73 -3.25
C GLU A 704 -15.71 -14.23 -3.42
N PHE A 705 -16.52 -13.88 -4.42
CA PHE A 705 -16.87 -12.50 -4.72
C PHE A 705 -18.39 -12.35 -4.73
N GLU A 706 -18.86 -11.34 -3.99
CA GLU A 706 -20.19 -10.78 -4.16
C GLU A 706 -20.05 -9.45 -4.90
N SER A 707 -20.92 -9.19 -5.84
CA SER A 707 -20.81 -8.01 -6.68
C SER A 707 -21.91 -6.99 -6.38
N SER A 708 -21.47 -5.78 -6.02
CA SER A 708 -22.25 -4.55 -6.20
C SER A 708 -21.76 -3.85 -7.48
N TYR A 709 -22.59 -3.06 -8.12
CA TYR A 709 -22.18 -2.29 -9.28
C TYR A 709 -21.87 -0.85 -8.89
N GLU A 710 -20.58 -0.45 -8.99
CA GLU A 710 -20.18 0.93 -8.70
C GLU A 710 -20.33 1.83 -9.94
N PRO A 711 -21.31 2.74 -9.97
CA PRO A 711 -21.59 3.50 -11.19
C PRO A 711 -20.44 4.43 -11.63
N ASN A 712 -19.58 4.82 -10.71
CA ASN A 712 -18.44 5.72 -11.01
C ASN A 712 -17.16 4.95 -11.39
N GLY A 713 -17.13 3.64 -11.20
CA GLY A 713 -16.00 2.79 -11.56
C GLY A 713 -16.05 2.33 -13.02
N PRO A 714 -14.93 1.86 -13.59
CA PRO A 714 -14.93 1.26 -14.92
C PRO A 714 -15.72 -0.06 -14.88
N PHE A 715 -16.75 -0.19 -15.71
CA PHE A 715 -17.63 -1.37 -15.75
C PHE A 715 -18.18 -1.82 -14.38
N GLY A 716 -18.33 -0.89 -13.44
CA GLY A 716 -18.85 -1.17 -12.10
C GLY A 716 -17.81 -1.67 -11.09
N ALA A 717 -16.51 -1.57 -11.39
CA ALA A 717 -15.44 -2.03 -10.52
C ALA A 717 -15.14 -1.05 -9.37
N LYS A 718 -14.79 -1.61 -8.21
CA LYS A 718 -14.12 -0.94 -7.08
C LYS A 718 -12.70 -1.50 -6.93
N SER A 719 -12.02 -1.07 -5.87
CA SER A 719 -10.69 -1.58 -5.55
C SER A 719 -10.72 -2.94 -4.84
N ILE A 720 -9.56 -3.62 -4.79
CA ILE A 720 -9.33 -4.81 -3.96
C ILE A 720 -7.96 -4.78 -3.27
N GLY A 721 -7.06 -3.91 -3.71
CA GLY A 721 -5.63 -4.01 -3.37
C GLY A 721 -5.30 -4.10 -1.88
N GLU A 722 -6.03 -3.40 -1.02
CA GLU A 722 -5.68 -3.25 0.41
C GLU A 722 -6.67 -3.88 1.37
N ILE A 723 -7.95 -3.95 1.03
CA ILE A 723 -8.99 -4.47 1.95
C ILE A 723 -8.68 -5.88 2.44
N VAL A 724 -8.08 -6.68 1.60
CA VAL A 724 -7.85 -8.12 1.77
C VAL A 724 -6.87 -8.51 2.89
N ILE A 725 -6.16 -7.55 3.50
CA ILE A 725 -5.30 -7.82 4.67
C ILE A 725 -6.05 -7.65 6.00
N ASN A 726 -7.24 -7.07 6.00
CA ASN A 726 -7.83 -6.50 7.21
C ASN A 726 -8.58 -7.53 8.08
N THR A 727 -9.27 -8.50 7.48
CA THR A 727 -10.14 -9.44 8.23
C THR A 727 -9.41 -10.54 9.01
N PRO A 728 -8.20 -11.00 8.64
CA PRO A 728 -7.52 -12.05 9.42
C PRO A 728 -7.27 -11.69 10.88
N LEU A 729 -6.93 -10.41 11.18
CA LEU A 729 -6.57 -9.99 12.51
C LEU A 729 -7.72 -10.21 13.52
N PRO A 730 -8.92 -9.63 13.33
CA PRO A 730 -10.03 -9.87 14.23
C PRO A 730 -10.58 -11.29 14.17
N ALA A 731 -10.59 -11.95 13.00
CA ALA A 731 -11.15 -13.28 12.84
C ALA A 731 -10.34 -14.37 13.58
N ILE A 732 -9.01 -14.35 13.44
CA ILE A 732 -8.14 -15.31 14.11
C ILE A 732 -8.10 -15.03 15.62
N SER A 733 -8.05 -13.76 16.03
CA SER A 733 -8.07 -13.39 17.46
C SER A 733 -9.36 -13.86 18.15
N ASP A 734 -10.50 -13.76 17.47
CA ASP A 734 -11.78 -14.25 17.98
C ASP A 734 -11.87 -15.78 17.99
N ALA A 735 -11.32 -16.46 16.99
CA ALA A 735 -11.23 -17.91 16.96
C ALA A 735 -10.37 -18.43 18.13
N ILE A 736 -9.24 -17.78 18.45
CA ILE A 736 -8.41 -18.11 19.60
C ILE A 736 -9.19 -17.89 20.90
N TYR A 737 -9.91 -16.77 21.03
CA TYR A 737 -10.79 -16.55 22.18
C TYR A 737 -11.83 -17.67 22.34
N ASN A 738 -12.48 -18.04 21.26
CA ASN A 738 -13.48 -19.13 21.28
C ASN A 738 -12.86 -20.48 21.69
N ALA A 739 -11.60 -20.73 21.33
CA ALA A 739 -10.88 -21.95 21.69
C ALA A 739 -10.54 -22.03 23.19
N ILE A 740 -10.05 -20.92 23.77
CA ILE A 740 -9.46 -20.96 25.13
C ILE A 740 -10.16 -20.01 26.11
N GLY A 741 -11.10 -19.16 25.66
CA GLY A 741 -11.86 -18.21 26.48
C GLY A 741 -11.03 -17.07 27.06
N THR A 742 -9.83 -16.79 26.53
CA THR A 742 -9.00 -15.62 26.88
C THR A 742 -8.84 -14.72 25.67
N ARG A 743 -9.10 -13.43 25.84
CA ARG A 743 -8.95 -12.42 24.80
C ARG A 743 -7.56 -11.78 24.88
N PHE A 744 -6.94 -11.60 23.70
CA PHE A 744 -5.68 -10.90 23.56
C PHE A 744 -5.93 -9.56 22.86
N TYR A 745 -5.31 -8.52 23.38
CA TYR A 745 -5.45 -7.13 22.90
C TYR A 745 -4.20 -6.63 22.17
N GLU A 746 -3.17 -7.48 22.09
CA GLU A 746 -1.90 -7.19 21.41
C GLU A 746 -1.61 -8.23 20.35
N LEU A 747 -1.08 -7.80 19.20
CA LEU A 747 -0.60 -8.65 18.10
C LEU A 747 0.93 -8.52 17.93
N PRO A 748 1.59 -9.63 17.54
CA PRO A 748 1.08 -10.96 17.25
C PRO A 748 0.71 -11.72 18.54
N ILE A 749 -0.24 -12.67 18.42
CA ILE A 749 -0.59 -13.59 19.50
C ILE A 749 0.37 -14.78 19.45
N THR A 750 1.24 -14.88 20.45
CA THR A 750 2.30 -15.91 20.47
C THR A 750 1.85 -17.20 21.17
N PRO A 751 2.44 -18.36 20.82
CA PRO A 751 2.19 -19.62 21.53
C PRO A 751 2.45 -19.53 23.03
N GLU A 752 3.47 -18.79 23.45
CA GLU A 752 3.78 -18.58 24.87
C GLU A 752 2.64 -17.89 25.62
N GLN A 753 2.09 -16.79 25.05
CA GLN A 753 0.95 -16.07 25.64
C GLN A 753 -0.27 -16.99 25.81
N ILE A 754 -0.56 -17.82 24.80
CA ILE A 754 -1.68 -18.78 24.83
C ILE A 754 -1.46 -19.85 25.91
N ALA A 755 -0.30 -20.49 25.92
CA ALA A 755 0.04 -21.53 26.92
C ALA A 755 -0.03 -20.98 28.36
N MET A 756 0.48 -19.76 28.58
CA MET A 756 0.41 -19.09 29.88
C MET A 756 -1.04 -18.79 30.30
N ALA A 757 -1.85 -18.27 29.37
CA ALA A 757 -3.26 -17.97 29.65
C ALA A 757 -4.08 -19.23 29.99
N VAL A 758 -3.82 -20.35 29.32
CA VAL A 758 -4.45 -21.65 29.63
C VAL A 758 -3.99 -22.16 31.02
N ALA A 759 -2.69 -22.10 31.30
CA ALA A 759 -2.15 -22.55 32.59
C ALA A 759 -2.68 -21.72 33.78
N GLU A 760 -2.92 -20.43 33.61
CA GLU A 760 -3.52 -19.58 34.64
C GLU A 760 -4.97 -19.96 34.97
N LYS A 761 -5.77 -20.37 33.97
CA LYS A 761 -7.16 -20.82 34.17
C LYS A 761 -7.26 -22.20 34.85
N GLN A 762 -6.21 -23.01 34.81
CA GLN A 762 -6.17 -24.32 35.44
C GLN A 762 -5.76 -24.27 36.91
N LYS A 763 -5.25 -23.11 37.38
CA LYS A 763 -4.95 -22.83 38.79
C LYS A 763 -6.19 -22.39 39.55
#